data_fdc59c52a64e0688444b286c7a95f667
#
_entry.id   fdc59c52a64e0688444b286c7a95f667
#
_cell.length_a   1.000
_cell.length_b   1.000
_cell.length_c   1.000
_cell.angle_alpha   90.00
_cell.angle_beta   90.00
_cell.angle_gamma   90.00
#
_symmetry.space_group_name_H-M   'P 1'
#
loop_
_entity.id
_entity.type
_entity.pdbx_description
1 polymer ?
#
loop_
_entity_poly.entity_id
_entity_poly.type
_entity_poly.pdbx_seq_one_letter_code
_entity_poly.pdbx_strand_id
1 'polypeptide(L)'
;MKIDLVELDNKLNTLFIHAPGSTAGSVQIWFRAGSALEKKDNQGIAHFLEHMFFKGTPTRPGPQLAHDIESYGGEVNAFTSFDYTCYYINTPSIFLDKSVDILMDMVANPLFGEDEIPAERQVVFEEYRRAMDNPSQFNFIQLQGTSFQGGYAHPILGREDTILNFSQEQIRSFRENFYNLENAMLVVAGDLKEREDLEKKIRTFRLPHGKKSSFGTFELKNTSTINVHEKDIRQATLTLCFQAPKYNDEKAASQDLAINCLAHGETSRFYQALVAKTSLCNGIAGSSMYFADGGAHMIKMNFPVENLAKVSKVFMETLTDAMKNGFEPHELQKIKNQYISSKVYERESIESFAFSLGHGFAQSGNIHCEEEFIAKIRTATAQEVWMGLLEIIKENSHFTLQAPKGTKLAPLEKEIQKWQATLKKSSTSNKTVTDKKKIVSSKIDPAVSVIEIKPGIKFIHRKNELTPTFVMHAYLKGGQTAETLKTAGSHHLLSRLVTYGYKGMPYLKLKNELEAMSSSLNGFSGKNAYGVTMHGQSKDFERLSSHFFGTLFTPELPKKFFDHEKKVILRALDNQKEDAMKQAFKAFYKMVFNGHPYSLDLAGSPETIKTFSPAGLLRQHGTHLKNSEMVITYCGDMDLHAVESLIREMVKDFPERGKKKKAPAKIKAISGKREKLTFNREQTQIVIGAPAYPLTKKEDVFLKMITTHLSGQSSALFVEVRDRQGLCYSVSPVHVAALEAGCWGIYIGSGHDKTEAAIKAILGIIGDLRDNGIRREDFERIKTMIDGQNLLAIQTNEDYAQYYSIPVLHHLGVDFHNEQNEIIRNASYDDFQAFLKKFFNSKWNIVEAGR
;
A
#
# COMPACT_ATOMS: atom_id res chain seq x y z
N MET A 1 6.14 -15.59 18.76
CA MET A 1 4.67 -15.61 18.90
C MET A 1 4.21 -17.05 19.12
N LYS A 2 3.19 -17.28 19.95
CA LYS A 2 2.58 -18.61 20.20
C LYS A 2 1.20 -18.62 19.51
N ILE A 3 0.93 -19.68 18.77
CA ILE A 3 -0.33 -19.86 18.02
C ILE A 3 -1.11 -20.99 18.66
N ASP A 4 -2.42 -20.80 18.86
CA ASP A 4 -3.30 -21.79 19.49
C ASP A 4 -4.71 -21.71 18.86
N LEU A 5 -5.12 -22.75 18.15
CA LEU A 5 -6.45 -22.88 17.55
C LEU A 5 -7.35 -23.71 18.46
N VAL A 6 -8.46 -23.13 18.87
CA VAL A 6 -9.41 -23.75 19.82
C VAL A 6 -10.82 -23.64 19.28
N GLU A 7 -11.57 -24.75 19.29
CA GLU A 7 -13.03 -24.70 19.18
C GLU A 7 -13.61 -24.42 20.55
N LEU A 8 -14.24 -23.28 20.73
CA LEU A 8 -14.87 -22.90 22.01
C LEU A 8 -16.22 -23.60 22.20
N ASP A 9 -16.77 -23.57 23.42
CA ASP A 9 -18.05 -24.25 23.77
C ASP A 9 -19.24 -23.76 22.90
N ASN A 10 -19.19 -22.53 22.41
CA ASN A 10 -20.16 -21.96 21.45
C ASN A 10 -19.92 -22.41 20.00
N LYS A 11 -18.99 -23.36 19.77
CA LYS A 11 -18.62 -23.93 18.48
C LYS A 11 -17.89 -22.96 17.51
N LEU A 12 -17.49 -21.79 17.98
CA LEU A 12 -16.70 -20.86 17.17
C LEU A 12 -15.22 -21.26 17.19
N ASN A 13 -14.66 -21.54 16.02
CA ASN A 13 -13.23 -21.71 15.87
C ASN A 13 -12.53 -20.39 16.16
N THR A 14 -11.64 -20.39 17.14
CA THR A 14 -10.92 -19.19 17.57
C THR A 14 -9.42 -19.44 17.55
N LEU A 15 -8.71 -18.61 16.81
CA LEU A 15 -7.26 -18.62 16.70
C LEU A 15 -6.66 -17.52 17.58
N PHE A 16 -5.93 -17.93 18.63
CA PHE A 16 -5.19 -17.03 19.49
C PHE A 16 -3.73 -16.95 19.07
N ILE A 17 -3.23 -15.72 18.88
CA ILE A 17 -1.83 -15.43 18.51
C ILE A 17 -1.24 -14.55 19.63
N HIS A 18 -0.53 -15.18 20.57
CA HIS A 18 0.09 -14.48 21.67
C HIS A 18 1.47 -13.94 21.31
N ALA A 19 1.60 -12.61 21.34
CA ALA A 19 2.83 -11.85 21.10
C ALA A 19 3.17 -11.03 22.36
N PRO A 20 3.92 -11.58 23.33
CA PRO A 20 4.21 -10.91 24.58
C PRO A 20 4.88 -9.55 24.39
N GLY A 21 4.36 -8.52 25.05
CA GLY A 21 4.88 -7.15 24.97
C GLY A 21 4.50 -6.38 23.71
N SER A 22 3.72 -6.94 22.78
CA SER A 22 3.21 -6.21 21.64
C SER A 22 2.28 -5.07 22.07
N THR A 23 2.55 -3.85 21.63
CA THR A 23 1.69 -2.69 21.85
C THR A 23 0.47 -2.71 20.95
N ALA A 24 0.57 -3.33 19.77
CA ALA A 24 -0.51 -3.49 18.81
C ALA A 24 -1.18 -4.86 18.94
N GLY A 25 -2.47 -4.92 18.66
CA GLY A 25 -3.29 -6.12 18.55
C GLY A 25 -4.20 -6.06 17.34
N SER A 26 -4.72 -7.21 16.93
CA SER A 26 -5.68 -7.35 15.84
C SER A 26 -6.75 -8.37 16.22
N VAL A 27 -8.01 -8.02 15.98
CA VAL A 27 -9.16 -8.92 16.12
C VAL A 27 -9.80 -9.03 14.76
N GLN A 28 -9.90 -10.24 14.21
CA GLN A 28 -10.42 -10.47 12.86
C GLN A 28 -11.46 -11.57 12.88
N ILE A 29 -12.60 -11.38 12.21
CA ILE A 29 -13.52 -12.47 11.95
C ILE A 29 -13.63 -12.72 10.47
N TRP A 30 -13.40 -13.97 10.08
CA TRP A 30 -13.38 -14.44 8.72
C TRP A 30 -14.60 -15.30 8.45
N PHE A 31 -15.27 -15.04 7.35
CA PHE A 31 -16.35 -15.88 6.85
C PHE A 31 -15.97 -16.44 5.49
N ARG A 32 -16.09 -17.74 5.30
CA ARG A 32 -15.99 -18.38 3.98
C ARG A 32 -17.24 -18.09 3.16
N ALA A 33 -17.44 -16.81 2.87
CA ALA A 33 -18.55 -16.25 2.13
C ALA A 33 -18.07 -15.01 1.37
N GLY A 34 -18.22 -15.03 0.05
CA GLY A 34 -17.81 -13.93 -0.82
C GLY A 34 -18.62 -13.92 -2.12
N SER A 35 -18.19 -13.13 -3.09
CA SER A 35 -18.95 -12.92 -4.32
C SER A 35 -19.15 -14.18 -5.17
N ALA A 36 -18.29 -15.19 -5.05
CA ALA A 36 -18.42 -16.45 -5.79
C ALA A 36 -19.68 -17.25 -5.41
N LEU A 37 -20.33 -16.94 -4.28
CA LEU A 37 -21.59 -17.56 -3.84
C LEU A 37 -22.84 -16.80 -4.32
N GLU A 38 -22.66 -15.69 -5.01
CA GLU A 38 -23.74 -14.86 -5.50
C GLU A 38 -24.44 -15.46 -6.71
N LYS A 39 -25.74 -15.17 -6.83
CA LYS A 39 -26.55 -15.51 -8.00
C LYS A 39 -26.57 -14.32 -8.97
N LYS A 40 -27.02 -14.56 -10.19
CA LYS A 40 -27.10 -13.54 -11.25
C LYS A 40 -27.93 -12.31 -10.88
N ASP A 41 -28.95 -12.50 -10.06
CA ASP A 41 -29.92 -11.47 -9.64
C ASP A 41 -29.47 -10.70 -8.38
N ASN A 42 -28.38 -11.13 -7.73
CA ASN A 42 -27.88 -10.46 -6.54
C ASN A 42 -26.35 -10.23 -6.55
N GLN A 43 -25.75 -10.11 -7.74
CA GLN A 43 -24.32 -9.82 -7.89
C GLN A 43 -23.91 -8.53 -7.18
N GLY A 44 -22.89 -8.60 -6.32
CA GLY A 44 -22.43 -7.52 -5.46
C GLY A 44 -23.03 -7.51 -4.06
N ILE A 45 -23.91 -8.47 -3.72
CA ILE A 45 -24.60 -8.48 -2.41
C ILE A 45 -23.63 -8.79 -1.25
N ALA A 46 -22.57 -9.58 -1.47
CA ALA A 46 -21.57 -9.85 -0.45
C ALA A 46 -20.84 -8.56 -0.04
N HIS A 47 -20.46 -7.75 -1.01
CA HIS A 47 -19.83 -6.45 -0.77
C HIS A 47 -20.83 -5.44 -0.18
N PHE A 48 -22.06 -5.42 -0.66
CA PHE A 48 -23.10 -4.57 -0.09
C PHE A 48 -23.42 -4.92 1.37
N LEU A 49 -23.45 -6.21 1.69
CA LEU A 49 -23.62 -6.71 3.06
C LEU A 49 -22.44 -6.27 3.96
N GLU A 50 -21.20 -6.27 3.44
CA GLU A 50 -20.05 -5.74 4.15
C GLU A 50 -20.29 -4.30 4.62
N HIS A 51 -20.75 -3.40 3.75
CA HIS A 51 -21.12 -2.03 4.09
C HIS A 51 -22.22 -1.96 5.15
N MET A 52 -23.22 -2.80 5.03
CA MET A 52 -24.38 -2.79 5.93
C MET A 52 -24.05 -3.22 7.37
N PHE A 53 -22.97 -3.98 7.61
CA PHE A 53 -22.53 -4.30 8.96
C PHE A 53 -22.04 -3.07 9.74
N PHE A 54 -21.55 -2.04 9.07
CA PHE A 54 -21.11 -0.80 9.68
C PHE A 54 -22.26 0.16 10.07
N LYS A 55 -23.51 -0.17 9.71
CA LYS A 55 -24.68 0.66 10.03
C LYS A 55 -25.20 0.46 11.45
N GLY A 56 -24.54 -0.38 12.23
CA GLY A 56 -24.75 -0.49 13.67
C GLY A 56 -25.51 -1.72 14.13
N THR A 57 -25.61 -1.81 15.45
CA THR A 57 -26.29 -2.88 16.20
C THR A 57 -27.33 -2.26 17.15
N PRO A 58 -28.20 -3.03 17.79
CA PRO A 58 -29.11 -2.51 18.81
C PRO A 58 -28.42 -1.84 19.99
N THR A 59 -27.19 -2.26 20.32
CA THR A 59 -26.39 -1.69 21.43
C THR A 59 -25.51 -0.54 20.98
N ARG A 60 -25.18 -0.47 19.66
CA ARG A 60 -24.33 0.56 19.04
C ARG A 60 -24.96 1.03 17.72
N PRO A 61 -26.04 1.83 17.77
CA PRO A 61 -26.76 2.27 16.58
C PRO A 61 -25.96 3.30 15.77
N GLY A 62 -26.07 3.24 14.45
CA GLY A 62 -25.45 4.19 13.52
C GLY A 62 -23.92 4.28 13.67
N PRO A 63 -23.35 5.49 13.71
CA PRO A 63 -21.90 5.70 13.79
C PRO A 63 -21.29 5.36 15.14
N GLN A 64 -22.09 4.94 16.16
CA GLN A 64 -21.60 4.64 17.51
C GLN A 64 -20.56 3.51 17.51
N LEU A 65 -20.71 2.52 16.64
CA LEU A 65 -19.77 1.41 16.50
C LEU A 65 -18.36 1.91 16.14
N ALA A 66 -18.25 2.69 15.08
CA ALA A 66 -16.97 3.28 14.66
C ALA A 66 -16.46 4.26 15.73
N HIS A 67 -17.34 5.07 16.33
CA HIS A 67 -16.97 6.00 17.39
C HIS A 67 -16.35 5.31 18.60
N ASP A 68 -16.91 4.19 19.04
CA ASP A 68 -16.40 3.43 20.19
C ASP A 68 -14.99 2.91 19.91
N ILE A 69 -14.73 2.36 18.71
CA ILE A 69 -13.41 1.85 18.31
C ILE A 69 -12.41 2.99 18.16
N GLU A 70 -12.77 4.03 17.43
CA GLU A 70 -11.92 5.18 17.18
C GLU A 70 -11.58 5.92 18.47
N SER A 71 -12.46 5.90 19.48
CA SER A 71 -12.27 6.62 20.75
C SER A 71 -11.02 6.19 21.54
N TYR A 72 -10.52 4.96 21.33
CA TYR A 72 -9.28 4.48 21.93
C TYR A 72 -8.14 4.31 20.89
N GLY A 73 -8.30 4.89 19.71
CA GLY A 73 -7.31 4.87 18.62
C GLY A 73 -7.28 3.59 17.83
N GLY A 74 -8.31 2.73 17.94
CA GLY A 74 -8.50 1.58 17.09
C GLY A 74 -8.96 1.97 15.68
N GLU A 75 -8.77 1.06 14.74
CA GLU A 75 -9.24 1.17 13.36
C GLU A 75 -10.09 -0.05 13.05
N VAL A 76 -11.30 0.18 12.51
CA VAL A 76 -12.17 -0.89 12.02
C VAL A 76 -12.25 -0.83 10.51
N ASN A 77 -12.17 -1.99 9.88
CA ASN A 77 -12.34 -2.12 8.44
C ASN A 77 -12.83 -3.52 8.07
N ALA A 78 -13.16 -3.69 6.79
CA ALA A 78 -13.52 -4.98 6.22
C ALA A 78 -13.08 -5.05 4.76
N PHE A 79 -13.12 -6.23 4.19
CA PHE A 79 -12.98 -6.43 2.75
C PHE A 79 -13.68 -7.71 2.33
N THR A 80 -14.23 -7.67 1.14
CA THR A 80 -14.87 -8.80 0.47
C THR A 80 -14.00 -9.29 -0.68
N SER A 81 -13.79 -10.60 -0.74
CA SER A 81 -13.13 -11.30 -1.83
C SER A 81 -14.13 -12.22 -2.55
N PHE A 82 -13.62 -13.08 -3.44
CA PHE A 82 -14.45 -14.06 -4.14
C PHE A 82 -14.99 -15.13 -3.17
N ASP A 83 -14.15 -15.68 -2.32
CA ASP A 83 -14.46 -16.84 -1.49
C ASP A 83 -14.69 -16.50 -0.03
N TYR A 84 -14.38 -15.28 0.41
CA TYR A 84 -14.45 -14.90 1.80
C TYR A 84 -14.67 -13.41 2.01
N THR A 85 -15.17 -13.07 3.19
CA THR A 85 -15.23 -11.71 3.72
C THR A 85 -14.55 -11.69 5.09
N CYS A 86 -13.82 -10.63 5.38
CA CYS A 86 -13.16 -10.42 6.67
C CYS A 86 -13.57 -9.07 7.24
N TYR A 87 -13.91 -9.05 8.52
CA TYR A 87 -14.10 -7.85 9.33
C TYR A 87 -13.00 -7.82 10.38
N TYR A 88 -12.36 -6.68 10.59
CA TYR A 88 -11.26 -6.62 11.54
C TYR A 88 -11.17 -5.28 12.28
N ILE A 89 -10.61 -5.34 13.46
CA ILE A 89 -10.26 -4.19 14.29
C ILE A 89 -8.77 -4.30 14.63
N ASN A 90 -7.99 -3.32 14.20
CA ASN A 90 -6.63 -3.12 14.70
C ASN A 90 -6.69 -2.18 15.91
N THR A 91 -6.05 -2.57 16.99
CA THR A 91 -6.24 -1.93 18.28
C THR A 91 -4.95 -1.96 19.12
N PRO A 92 -4.72 -0.97 20.01
CA PRO A 92 -3.72 -1.19 21.06
C PRO A 92 -4.05 -2.45 21.87
N SER A 93 -3.04 -3.29 22.15
CA SER A 93 -3.26 -4.60 22.83
C SER A 93 -4.05 -4.50 24.13
N ILE A 94 -3.96 -3.38 24.85
CA ILE A 94 -4.71 -3.12 26.09
C ILE A 94 -6.23 -2.97 25.90
N PHE A 95 -6.71 -2.89 24.66
CA PHE A 95 -8.13 -2.75 24.30
C PHE A 95 -8.67 -3.95 23.51
N LEU A 96 -7.95 -5.08 23.47
CA LEU A 96 -8.38 -6.29 22.77
C LEU A 96 -9.74 -6.78 23.25
N ASP A 97 -10.01 -6.70 24.54
CA ASP A 97 -11.29 -7.11 25.12
C ASP A 97 -12.48 -6.30 24.61
N LYS A 98 -12.30 -4.97 24.46
CA LYS A 98 -13.31 -4.07 23.89
C LYS A 98 -13.49 -4.33 22.40
N SER A 99 -12.38 -4.54 21.69
CA SER A 99 -12.41 -4.79 20.24
C SER A 99 -13.08 -6.12 19.92
N VAL A 100 -12.86 -7.17 20.71
CA VAL A 100 -13.60 -8.44 20.59
C VAL A 100 -15.09 -8.22 20.81
N ASP A 101 -15.48 -7.46 21.84
CA ASP A 101 -16.87 -7.19 22.17
C ASP A 101 -17.58 -6.46 20.99
N ILE A 102 -16.96 -5.41 20.47
CA ILE A 102 -17.54 -4.61 19.40
C ILE A 102 -17.61 -5.41 18.10
N LEU A 103 -16.54 -6.09 17.70
CA LEU A 103 -16.50 -6.85 16.45
C LEU A 103 -17.52 -7.99 16.46
N MET A 104 -17.62 -8.72 17.57
CA MET A 104 -18.57 -9.82 17.70
C MET A 104 -20.01 -9.32 17.74
N ASP A 105 -20.29 -8.19 18.41
CA ASP A 105 -21.63 -7.56 18.39
C ASP A 105 -22.00 -7.13 16.96
N MET A 106 -21.07 -6.52 16.24
CA MET A 106 -21.28 -6.08 14.85
C MET A 106 -21.73 -7.23 13.94
N VAL A 107 -21.08 -8.40 14.03
CA VAL A 107 -21.40 -9.51 13.13
C VAL A 107 -22.55 -10.39 13.62
N ALA A 108 -22.77 -10.47 14.94
CA ALA A 108 -23.85 -11.26 15.50
C ALA A 108 -25.21 -10.55 15.44
N ASN A 109 -25.26 -9.24 15.66
CA ASN A 109 -26.46 -8.47 15.91
C ASN A 109 -26.67 -7.26 14.95
N PRO A 110 -26.40 -7.37 13.63
CA PRO A 110 -26.55 -6.23 12.71
C PRO A 110 -28.02 -5.81 12.56
N LEU A 111 -28.27 -4.51 12.48
CA LEU A 111 -29.63 -3.97 12.33
C LEU A 111 -30.18 -4.11 10.91
N PHE A 112 -29.38 -3.80 9.89
CA PHE A 112 -29.81 -3.70 8.48
C PHE A 112 -31.08 -2.84 8.31
N GLY A 113 -31.03 -1.60 8.79
CA GLY A 113 -32.15 -0.67 8.75
C GLY A 113 -32.63 -0.40 7.32
N GLU A 114 -33.94 -0.46 7.11
CA GLU A 114 -34.52 -0.18 5.79
C GLU A 114 -34.27 1.24 5.32
N ASP A 115 -34.21 2.20 6.24
CA ASP A 115 -33.99 3.61 5.97
C ASP A 115 -32.54 3.89 5.50
N GLU A 116 -31.57 3.01 5.82
CA GLU A 116 -30.16 3.18 5.48
C GLU A 116 -29.81 2.60 4.10
N ILE A 117 -30.57 1.59 3.65
CA ILE A 117 -30.30 0.89 2.39
C ILE A 117 -30.30 1.83 1.16
N PRO A 118 -31.26 2.76 0.98
CA PRO A 118 -31.24 3.67 -0.16
C PRO A 118 -30.01 4.58 -0.22
N ALA A 119 -29.55 5.08 0.92
CA ALA A 119 -28.34 5.90 1.00
C ALA A 119 -27.10 5.07 0.66
N GLU A 120 -26.99 3.85 1.22
CA GLU A 120 -25.85 2.99 0.99
C GLU A 120 -25.77 2.46 -0.45
N ARG A 121 -26.90 2.24 -1.12
CA ARG A 121 -26.91 1.95 -2.57
C ARG A 121 -26.18 3.04 -3.36
N GLN A 122 -26.39 4.31 -3.02
CA GLN A 122 -25.71 5.42 -3.70
C GLN A 122 -24.20 5.44 -3.39
N VAL A 123 -23.81 5.13 -2.16
CA VAL A 123 -22.40 5.05 -1.76
C VAL A 123 -21.67 3.95 -2.55
N VAL A 124 -22.22 2.74 -2.58
CA VAL A 124 -21.64 1.61 -3.33
C VAL A 124 -21.67 1.86 -4.84
N PHE A 125 -22.69 2.54 -5.34
CA PHE A 125 -22.76 2.90 -6.75
C PHE A 125 -21.69 3.94 -7.15
N GLU A 126 -21.41 4.92 -6.30
CA GLU A 126 -20.28 5.85 -6.53
C GLU A 126 -18.92 5.14 -6.46
N GLU A 127 -18.79 4.10 -5.63
CA GLU A 127 -17.60 3.24 -5.63
C GLU A 127 -17.46 2.46 -6.95
N TYR A 128 -18.53 1.86 -7.43
CA TYR A 128 -18.59 1.20 -8.73
C TYR A 128 -18.16 2.14 -9.87
N ARG A 129 -18.70 3.38 -9.90
CA ARG A 129 -18.30 4.40 -10.89
C ARG A 129 -16.82 4.71 -10.83
N ARG A 130 -16.27 4.86 -9.63
CA ARG A 130 -14.82 5.09 -9.44
C ARG A 130 -13.98 3.92 -9.95
N ALA A 131 -14.41 2.69 -9.71
CA ALA A 131 -13.76 1.49 -10.22
C ALA A 131 -13.79 1.43 -11.76
N MET A 132 -14.92 1.80 -12.35
CA MET A 132 -15.09 1.86 -13.81
C MET A 132 -14.27 2.98 -14.46
N ASP A 133 -14.01 4.08 -13.75
CA ASP A 133 -13.12 5.15 -14.22
C ASP A 133 -11.63 4.77 -14.13
N ASN A 134 -11.25 3.93 -13.18
CA ASN A 134 -9.86 3.50 -12.98
C ASN A 134 -9.43 2.49 -14.05
N PRO A 135 -8.43 2.80 -14.91
CA PRO A 135 -8.05 1.91 -16.01
C PRO A 135 -7.62 0.51 -15.58
N SER A 136 -6.95 0.37 -14.43
CA SER A 136 -6.49 -0.93 -13.92
C SER A 136 -7.63 -1.78 -13.38
N GLN A 137 -8.55 -1.18 -12.62
CA GLN A 137 -9.74 -1.87 -12.10
C GLN A 137 -10.69 -2.25 -13.24
N PHE A 138 -10.93 -1.32 -14.16
CA PHE A 138 -11.71 -1.61 -15.38
C PHE A 138 -11.13 -2.77 -16.17
N ASN A 139 -9.81 -2.79 -16.42
CA ASN A 139 -9.15 -3.90 -17.14
C ASN A 139 -9.34 -5.24 -16.42
N PHE A 140 -9.26 -5.29 -15.09
CA PHE A 140 -9.48 -6.52 -14.33
C PHE A 140 -10.95 -6.97 -14.39
N ILE A 141 -11.91 -6.07 -14.25
CA ILE A 141 -13.34 -6.35 -14.40
C ILE A 141 -13.64 -6.94 -15.80
N GLN A 142 -13.04 -6.38 -16.84
CA GLN A 142 -13.21 -6.89 -18.21
C GLN A 142 -12.54 -8.26 -18.39
N LEU A 143 -11.33 -8.46 -17.87
CA LEU A 143 -10.66 -9.76 -17.86
C LEU A 143 -11.55 -10.82 -17.20
N GLN A 144 -12.05 -10.53 -16.01
CA GLN A 144 -12.92 -11.38 -15.22
C GLN A 144 -14.18 -11.79 -16.01
N GLY A 145 -14.93 -10.82 -16.52
CA GLY A 145 -16.16 -11.05 -17.28
C GLY A 145 -15.98 -11.85 -18.56
N THR A 146 -14.80 -11.72 -19.20
CA THR A 146 -14.51 -12.39 -20.47
C THR A 146 -13.81 -13.74 -20.31
N SER A 147 -13.07 -13.95 -19.23
CA SER A 147 -12.18 -15.12 -19.05
C SER A 147 -12.65 -16.08 -17.97
N PHE A 148 -13.28 -15.61 -16.87
CA PHE A 148 -13.68 -16.46 -15.75
C PHE A 148 -15.07 -17.05 -15.95
N GLN A 149 -15.36 -18.18 -15.26
CA GLN A 149 -16.65 -18.84 -15.28
C GLN A 149 -17.34 -18.83 -13.90
N GLY A 150 -18.63 -19.16 -13.90
CA GLY A 150 -19.42 -19.31 -12.67
C GLY A 150 -19.49 -18.05 -11.82
N GLY A 151 -19.47 -18.20 -10.51
CA GLY A 151 -19.51 -17.11 -9.54
C GLY A 151 -18.28 -16.19 -9.54
N TYR A 152 -17.22 -16.59 -10.21
CA TYR A 152 -16.00 -15.76 -10.35
C TYR A 152 -16.07 -14.80 -11.55
N ALA A 153 -17.07 -14.90 -12.41
CA ALA A 153 -17.15 -14.16 -13.67
C ALA A 153 -17.72 -12.73 -13.55
N HIS A 154 -18.12 -12.30 -12.36
CA HIS A 154 -18.67 -10.96 -12.14
C HIS A 154 -17.83 -10.17 -11.11
N PRO A 155 -17.86 -8.83 -11.16
CA PRO A 155 -17.14 -7.99 -10.21
C PRO A 155 -17.64 -8.22 -8.78
N ILE A 156 -16.74 -8.20 -7.80
CA ILE A 156 -17.08 -8.22 -6.38
C ILE A 156 -18.01 -7.05 -6.02
N LEU A 157 -17.78 -5.89 -6.62
CA LEU A 157 -18.63 -4.70 -6.49
C LEU A 157 -20.07 -4.91 -7.00
N GLY A 158 -20.32 -5.95 -7.82
CA GLY A 158 -21.61 -6.17 -8.47
C GLY A 158 -21.77 -5.38 -9.76
N ARG A 159 -23.00 -5.06 -10.07
CA ARG A 159 -23.41 -4.36 -11.30
C ARG A 159 -24.36 -3.21 -10.94
N GLU A 160 -24.41 -2.19 -11.78
CA GLU A 160 -25.31 -1.04 -11.58
C GLU A 160 -26.77 -1.46 -11.30
N ASP A 161 -27.29 -2.39 -12.14
CA ASP A 161 -28.67 -2.87 -12.04
C ASP A 161 -28.96 -3.65 -10.74
N THR A 162 -27.97 -4.35 -10.18
CA THR A 162 -28.12 -5.07 -8.91
C THR A 162 -27.90 -4.14 -7.71
N ILE A 163 -26.84 -3.34 -7.71
CA ILE A 163 -26.50 -2.41 -6.61
C ILE A 163 -27.67 -1.48 -6.27
N LEU A 164 -28.30 -0.89 -7.28
CA LEU A 164 -29.37 0.08 -7.10
C LEU A 164 -30.70 -0.54 -6.65
N ASN A 165 -30.83 -1.88 -6.65
CA ASN A 165 -32.09 -2.58 -6.38
C ASN A 165 -32.02 -3.59 -5.22
N PHE A 166 -30.93 -3.71 -4.45
CA PHE A 166 -30.88 -4.62 -3.30
C PHE A 166 -31.99 -4.35 -2.29
N SER A 167 -32.70 -5.41 -1.89
CA SER A 167 -33.71 -5.34 -0.83
C SER A 167 -33.12 -5.81 0.52
N GLN A 168 -33.76 -5.38 1.61
CA GLN A 168 -33.42 -5.87 2.95
C GLN A 168 -33.51 -7.40 3.06
N GLU A 169 -34.55 -7.99 2.39
CA GLU A 169 -34.75 -9.43 2.36
C GLU A 169 -33.57 -10.17 1.69
N GLN A 170 -33.06 -9.68 0.57
CA GLN A 170 -31.92 -10.27 -0.10
C GLN A 170 -30.66 -10.20 0.79
N ILE A 171 -30.42 -9.05 1.45
CA ILE A 171 -29.29 -8.83 2.36
C ILE A 171 -29.37 -9.81 3.54
N ARG A 172 -30.53 -9.91 4.21
CA ARG A 172 -30.76 -10.84 5.32
C ARG A 172 -30.60 -12.29 4.88
N SER A 173 -31.18 -12.66 3.74
CA SER A 173 -31.09 -14.03 3.22
C SER A 173 -29.64 -14.42 2.91
N PHE A 174 -28.84 -13.54 2.32
CA PHE A 174 -27.43 -13.84 2.08
C PHE A 174 -26.65 -14.03 3.40
N ARG A 175 -26.85 -13.14 4.37
CA ARG A 175 -26.26 -13.27 5.71
C ARG A 175 -26.66 -14.57 6.40
N GLU A 176 -27.94 -14.93 6.43
CA GLU A 176 -28.47 -16.14 7.09
C GLU A 176 -27.92 -17.43 6.48
N ASN A 177 -27.74 -17.44 5.15
CA ASN A 177 -27.23 -18.61 4.46
C ASN A 177 -25.71 -18.85 4.70
N PHE A 178 -24.91 -17.80 4.80
CA PHE A 178 -23.46 -17.94 4.70
C PHE A 178 -22.68 -17.47 5.94
N TYR A 179 -23.24 -16.58 6.77
CA TYR A 179 -22.56 -16.05 7.96
C TYR A 179 -22.94 -16.85 9.21
N ASN A 180 -22.37 -18.06 9.30
CA ASN A 180 -22.70 -19.07 10.31
C ASN A 180 -21.41 -19.71 10.87
N LEU A 181 -21.52 -20.50 11.92
CA LEU A 181 -20.38 -21.10 12.63
C LEU A 181 -19.52 -22.01 11.76
N GLU A 182 -20.11 -22.71 10.81
CA GLU A 182 -19.41 -23.64 9.91
C GLU A 182 -18.51 -22.92 8.89
N ASN A 183 -18.74 -21.62 8.70
CA ASN A 183 -17.99 -20.77 7.79
C ASN A 183 -17.10 -19.76 8.51
N ALA A 184 -17.21 -19.62 9.83
CA ALA A 184 -16.57 -18.59 10.62
C ALA A 184 -15.27 -19.04 11.30
N MET A 185 -14.30 -18.13 11.40
CA MET A 185 -13.16 -18.22 12.32
C MET A 185 -12.84 -16.83 12.88
N LEU A 186 -12.72 -16.78 14.21
CA LEU A 186 -12.24 -15.58 14.92
C LEU A 186 -10.73 -15.68 15.11
N VAL A 187 -9.98 -14.61 14.83
CA VAL A 187 -8.55 -14.47 15.11
C VAL A 187 -8.36 -13.35 16.13
N VAL A 188 -7.65 -13.63 17.22
CA VAL A 188 -7.30 -12.65 18.25
C VAL A 188 -5.79 -12.66 18.42
N ALA A 189 -5.13 -11.57 18.06
CA ALA A 189 -3.68 -11.43 18.06
C ALA A 189 -3.22 -10.22 18.89
N GLY A 190 -2.15 -10.38 19.66
CA GLY A 190 -1.56 -9.32 20.46
C GLY A 190 -0.95 -9.83 21.77
N ASP A 191 -0.78 -8.97 22.78
CA ASP A 191 -0.34 -9.35 24.11
C ASP A 191 -1.52 -9.92 24.94
N LEU A 192 -1.77 -11.21 24.81
CA LEU A 192 -2.92 -11.92 25.38
C LEU A 192 -2.74 -12.26 26.87
N LYS A 193 -2.42 -11.29 27.72
CA LYS A 193 -2.26 -11.50 29.18
C LYS A 193 -3.55 -11.98 29.84
N GLU A 194 -4.70 -11.48 29.39
CA GLU A 194 -6.04 -11.75 29.93
C GLU A 194 -6.82 -12.73 29.03
N ARG A 195 -6.14 -13.74 28.49
CA ARG A 195 -6.75 -14.69 27.55
C ARG A 195 -8.00 -15.38 28.09
N GLU A 196 -8.02 -15.77 29.34
CA GLU A 196 -9.18 -16.46 29.96
C GLU A 196 -10.42 -15.57 29.94
N ASP A 197 -10.28 -14.28 30.18
CA ASP A 197 -11.41 -13.33 30.16
C ASP A 197 -11.86 -13.04 28.74
N LEU A 198 -10.94 -12.97 27.77
CA LEU A 198 -11.28 -12.93 26.34
C LEU A 198 -12.10 -14.18 25.92
N GLU A 199 -11.66 -15.39 26.32
CA GLU A 199 -12.42 -16.62 26.03
C GLU A 199 -13.80 -16.60 26.66
N LYS A 200 -13.95 -16.18 27.91
CA LYS A 200 -15.27 -16.06 28.59
C LYS A 200 -16.17 -15.11 27.78
N LYS A 201 -15.65 -13.98 27.35
CA LYS A 201 -16.39 -13.01 26.55
C LYS A 201 -16.80 -13.59 25.19
N ILE A 202 -15.88 -14.21 24.44
CA ILE A 202 -16.17 -14.84 23.14
C ILE A 202 -17.26 -15.93 23.29
N ARG A 203 -17.26 -16.73 24.36
CA ARG A 203 -18.27 -17.75 24.64
C ARG A 203 -19.70 -17.20 24.81
N THR A 204 -19.85 -15.90 25.06
CA THR A 204 -21.19 -15.28 25.17
C THR A 204 -21.85 -15.02 23.83
N PHE A 205 -21.08 -14.87 22.77
CA PHE A 205 -21.60 -14.56 21.44
C PHE A 205 -22.19 -15.78 20.75
N ARG A 206 -23.20 -15.54 19.94
CA ARG A 206 -23.93 -16.57 19.20
C ARG A 206 -23.98 -16.23 17.72
N LEU A 207 -23.37 -17.08 16.92
CA LEU A 207 -23.64 -17.12 15.48
C LEU A 207 -24.57 -18.29 15.19
N PRO A 208 -25.39 -18.21 14.16
CA PRO A 208 -26.28 -19.31 13.77
C PRO A 208 -25.47 -20.54 13.33
N HIS A 209 -26.04 -21.73 13.57
CA HIS A 209 -25.60 -22.93 12.86
C HIS A 209 -26.10 -22.87 11.41
N GLY A 210 -25.35 -23.44 10.48
CA GLY A 210 -25.71 -23.43 9.08
C GLY A 210 -25.04 -24.54 8.28
N LYS A 211 -24.86 -24.30 7.01
CA LYS A 211 -24.14 -25.21 6.13
C LYS A 211 -22.79 -24.60 5.79
N LYS A 212 -21.78 -25.46 5.64
CA LYS A 212 -20.48 -25.06 5.10
C LYS A 212 -20.66 -24.57 3.66
N SER A 213 -20.04 -23.45 3.35
CA SER A 213 -20.06 -22.90 1.99
C SER A 213 -19.43 -23.87 1.01
N SER A 214 -20.06 -24.03 -0.15
CA SER A 214 -19.56 -24.85 -1.24
C SER A 214 -19.36 -23.94 -2.45
N PHE A 215 -18.11 -23.73 -2.81
CA PHE A 215 -17.73 -22.97 -4.01
C PHE A 215 -17.72 -23.90 -5.22
N GLY A 216 -18.14 -23.40 -6.37
CA GLY A 216 -17.93 -24.09 -7.63
C GLY A 216 -16.45 -24.13 -8.01
N THR A 217 -16.04 -25.12 -8.78
CA THR A 217 -14.68 -25.19 -9.35
C THR A 217 -14.44 -23.95 -10.22
N PHE A 218 -13.32 -23.29 -9.99
CA PHE A 218 -12.89 -22.19 -10.86
C PHE A 218 -12.34 -22.74 -12.18
N GLU A 219 -12.86 -22.24 -13.27
CA GLU A 219 -12.38 -22.58 -14.61
C GLU A 219 -12.30 -21.31 -15.48
N LEU A 220 -11.31 -21.29 -16.36
CA LEU A 220 -11.23 -20.31 -17.43
C LEU A 220 -12.14 -20.74 -18.59
N LYS A 221 -12.79 -19.76 -19.23
CA LYS A 221 -13.56 -19.99 -20.46
C LYS A 221 -12.63 -20.51 -21.56
N ASN A 222 -13.05 -21.54 -22.28
CA ASN A 222 -12.28 -22.06 -23.40
C ASN A 222 -12.45 -21.17 -24.64
N THR A 223 -11.68 -20.08 -24.71
CA THR A 223 -11.69 -19.14 -25.84
C THR A 223 -10.25 -18.90 -26.32
N SER A 224 -10.00 -19.13 -27.59
CA SER A 224 -8.72 -18.83 -28.24
C SER A 224 -8.63 -17.38 -28.78
N THR A 225 -9.59 -16.53 -28.45
CA THR A 225 -9.70 -15.16 -28.94
C THR A 225 -9.09 -14.14 -28.01
N ILE A 226 -8.56 -13.08 -28.60
CA ILE A 226 -8.12 -11.90 -27.85
C ILE A 226 -9.37 -11.08 -27.50
N ASN A 227 -9.57 -10.83 -26.22
CA ASN A 227 -10.61 -9.91 -25.76
C ASN A 227 -10.04 -8.49 -25.77
N VAL A 228 -10.68 -7.59 -26.49
CA VAL A 228 -10.22 -6.21 -26.64
C VAL A 228 -11.22 -5.25 -26.02
N HIS A 229 -10.70 -4.37 -25.16
CA HIS A 229 -11.48 -3.33 -24.51
C HIS A 229 -10.88 -1.98 -24.84
N GLU A 230 -11.63 -1.15 -25.54
CA GLU A 230 -11.22 0.20 -25.86
C GLU A 230 -11.57 1.16 -24.70
N LYS A 231 -10.61 1.98 -24.32
CA LYS A 231 -10.78 3.05 -23.33
C LYS A 231 -10.02 4.30 -23.78
N ASP A 232 -10.41 5.45 -23.29
CA ASP A 232 -9.67 6.70 -23.52
C ASP A 232 -8.42 6.74 -22.62
N ILE A 233 -7.36 6.11 -23.11
CA ILE A 233 -6.07 5.94 -22.43
C ILE A 233 -4.93 6.07 -23.45
N ARG A 234 -3.72 6.36 -22.97
CA ARG A 234 -2.53 6.52 -23.82
C ARG A 234 -1.66 5.27 -23.93
N GLN A 235 -1.82 4.33 -23.02
CA GLN A 235 -0.99 3.12 -22.95
C GLN A 235 -1.87 1.89 -23.07
N ALA A 236 -1.35 0.88 -23.77
CA ALA A 236 -1.99 -0.40 -23.81
C ALA A 236 -1.60 -1.25 -22.58
N THR A 237 -2.52 -2.08 -22.12
CA THR A 237 -2.28 -3.12 -21.11
C THR A 237 -2.66 -4.46 -21.73
N LEU A 238 -1.68 -5.35 -21.89
CA LEU A 238 -1.92 -6.75 -22.27
C LEU A 238 -1.80 -7.62 -21.04
N THR A 239 -2.84 -8.42 -20.79
CA THR A 239 -2.88 -9.40 -19.71
C THR A 239 -3.07 -10.80 -20.31
N LEU A 240 -2.16 -11.71 -19.96
CA LEU A 240 -2.31 -13.13 -20.19
C LEU A 240 -2.80 -13.78 -18.91
N CYS A 241 -3.79 -14.66 -19.03
CA CYS A 241 -4.36 -15.41 -17.93
C CYS A 241 -4.33 -16.89 -18.27
N PHE A 242 -3.87 -17.72 -17.35
CA PHE A 242 -3.78 -19.16 -17.46
C PHE A 242 -4.50 -19.82 -16.30
N GLN A 243 -5.01 -21.04 -16.49
CA GLN A 243 -5.58 -21.84 -15.42
C GLN A 243 -4.52 -22.15 -14.37
N ALA A 244 -4.86 -21.97 -13.09
CA ALA A 244 -4.07 -22.43 -11.96
C ALA A 244 -4.84 -23.47 -11.13
N PRO A 245 -4.15 -24.41 -10.45
CA PRO A 245 -4.76 -25.30 -9.49
C PRO A 245 -5.19 -24.53 -8.24
N LYS A 246 -5.87 -25.17 -7.30
CA LYS A 246 -6.13 -24.59 -5.98
C LYS A 246 -4.85 -24.49 -5.14
N TYR A 247 -4.86 -23.60 -4.15
CA TYR A 247 -3.67 -23.24 -3.36
C TYR A 247 -2.95 -24.42 -2.70
N ASN A 248 -3.70 -25.40 -2.18
CA ASN A 248 -3.13 -26.57 -1.51
C ASN A 248 -2.80 -27.75 -2.44
N ASP A 249 -2.96 -27.59 -3.75
CA ASP A 249 -2.56 -28.60 -4.74
C ASP A 249 -1.02 -28.81 -4.76
N GLU A 250 -0.59 -30.02 -5.09
CA GLU A 250 0.83 -30.35 -5.16
C GLU A 250 1.58 -29.55 -6.24
N LYS A 251 0.90 -29.14 -7.30
CA LYS A 251 1.47 -28.39 -8.42
C LYS A 251 1.49 -26.86 -8.19
N ALA A 252 0.70 -26.35 -7.25
CA ALA A 252 0.53 -24.91 -7.06
C ALA A 252 1.87 -24.19 -6.84
N ALA A 253 2.72 -24.72 -5.97
CA ALA A 253 4.02 -24.12 -5.66
C ALA A 253 4.98 -24.11 -6.86
N SER A 254 5.04 -25.19 -7.64
CA SER A 254 5.92 -25.26 -8.82
C SER A 254 5.44 -24.36 -9.95
N GLN A 255 4.15 -24.26 -10.16
CA GLN A 255 3.56 -23.36 -11.15
C GLN A 255 3.71 -21.89 -10.76
N ASP A 256 3.50 -21.57 -9.51
CA ASP A 256 3.69 -20.20 -9.00
C ASP A 256 5.15 -19.75 -9.12
N LEU A 257 6.10 -20.63 -8.76
CA LEU A 257 7.52 -20.38 -8.96
C LEU A 257 7.86 -20.14 -10.44
N ALA A 258 7.23 -20.86 -11.38
CA ALA A 258 7.46 -20.66 -12.81
C ALA A 258 7.01 -19.25 -13.27
N ILE A 259 5.82 -18.81 -12.87
CA ILE A 259 5.32 -17.47 -13.18
C ILE A 259 6.24 -16.37 -12.60
N ASN A 260 6.71 -16.57 -11.37
CA ASN A 260 7.59 -15.60 -10.72
C ASN A 260 8.99 -15.57 -11.34
N CYS A 261 9.57 -16.70 -11.75
CA CYS A 261 10.82 -16.73 -12.52
C CYS A 261 10.70 -15.97 -13.85
N LEU A 262 9.52 -16.03 -14.47
CA LEU A 262 9.26 -15.30 -15.72
C LEU A 262 9.08 -13.81 -15.53
N ALA A 263 8.35 -13.36 -14.48
CA ALA A 263 7.80 -12.01 -14.44
C ALA A 263 7.89 -11.29 -13.08
N HIS A 264 8.61 -11.83 -12.08
CA HIS A 264 8.78 -11.17 -10.79
C HIS A 264 10.20 -10.62 -10.60
N GLY A 265 10.28 -9.31 -10.29
CA GLY A 265 11.55 -8.62 -10.05
C GLY A 265 12.26 -8.16 -11.32
N GLU A 266 13.23 -7.25 -11.13
CA GLU A 266 13.93 -6.58 -12.24
C GLU A 266 14.88 -7.53 -13.01
N THR A 267 15.25 -8.65 -12.45
CA THR A 267 16.09 -9.65 -13.10
C THR A 267 15.32 -10.81 -13.74
N SER A 268 14.00 -10.81 -13.68
CA SER A 268 13.15 -11.80 -14.33
C SER A 268 13.26 -11.75 -15.86
N ARG A 269 12.99 -12.87 -16.50
CA ARG A 269 13.20 -13.00 -17.96
C ARG A 269 12.43 -11.97 -18.77
N PHE A 270 11.16 -11.78 -18.49
CA PHE A 270 10.34 -10.80 -19.20
C PHE A 270 10.76 -9.37 -18.90
N TYR A 271 11.09 -9.03 -17.65
CA TYR A 271 11.56 -7.70 -17.33
C TYR A 271 12.85 -7.37 -18.09
N GLN A 272 13.80 -8.32 -18.11
CA GLN A 272 15.05 -8.14 -18.86
C GLN A 272 14.82 -8.01 -20.37
N ALA A 273 13.93 -8.81 -20.95
CA ALA A 273 13.67 -8.78 -22.40
C ALA A 273 12.88 -7.52 -22.83
N LEU A 274 11.82 -7.19 -22.12
CA LEU A 274 10.82 -6.19 -22.53
C LEU A 274 11.06 -4.79 -21.94
N VAL A 275 11.67 -4.72 -20.75
CA VAL A 275 11.94 -3.43 -20.09
C VAL A 275 13.42 -3.06 -20.18
N ALA A 276 14.30 -3.85 -19.57
CA ALA A 276 15.70 -3.47 -19.42
C ALA A 276 16.50 -3.45 -20.72
N LYS A 277 16.31 -4.45 -21.61
CA LYS A 277 17.06 -4.57 -22.87
C LYS A 277 16.47 -3.75 -24.00
N THR A 278 15.15 -3.70 -24.11
CA THR A 278 14.47 -3.13 -25.30
C THR A 278 13.69 -1.86 -25.03
N SER A 279 13.34 -1.56 -23.78
CA SER A 279 12.46 -0.45 -23.37
C SER A 279 11.11 -0.45 -24.12
N LEU A 280 10.62 -1.62 -24.50
CA LEU A 280 9.32 -1.78 -25.18
C LEU A 280 8.16 -1.64 -24.21
N CYS A 281 8.31 -2.13 -22.97
CA CYS A 281 7.33 -2.00 -21.90
C CYS A 281 7.79 -0.99 -20.84
N ASN A 282 6.81 -0.41 -20.14
CA ASN A 282 7.05 0.43 -18.97
C ASN A 282 7.14 -0.40 -17.68
N GLY A 283 6.46 -1.55 -17.65
CA GLY A 283 6.46 -2.50 -16.56
C GLY A 283 5.84 -3.82 -16.99
N ILE A 284 6.22 -4.87 -16.29
CA ILE A 284 5.67 -6.21 -16.41
C ILE A 284 5.62 -6.84 -15.02
N ALA A 285 4.57 -7.59 -14.72
CA ALA A 285 4.41 -8.32 -13.46
C ALA A 285 3.71 -9.65 -13.70
N GLY A 286 4.16 -10.67 -13.00
CA GLY A 286 3.49 -11.96 -12.85
C GLY A 286 2.83 -12.04 -11.48
N SER A 287 1.69 -12.71 -11.40
CA SER A 287 0.97 -12.99 -10.17
C SER A 287 0.11 -14.23 -10.29
N SER A 288 -0.11 -14.90 -9.17
CA SER A 288 -1.07 -15.99 -9.06
C SER A 288 -2.20 -15.60 -8.13
N MET A 289 -3.42 -15.92 -8.52
CA MET A 289 -4.62 -15.75 -7.72
C MET A 289 -5.23 -17.13 -7.50
N TYR A 290 -5.39 -17.49 -6.23
CA TYR A 290 -5.95 -18.78 -5.84
C TYR A 290 -7.35 -18.60 -5.27
N PHE A 291 -8.22 -19.54 -5.57
CA PHE A 291 -9.59 -19.62 -5.09
C PHE A 291 -9.81 -20.90 -4.30
N ALA A 292 -10.98 -21.06 -3.70
CA ALA A 292 -11.32 -22.23 -2.90
C ALA A 292 -11.16 -23.56 -3.67
N ASP A 293 -11.46 -23.56 -4.96
CA ASP A 293 -11.25 -24.75 -5.83
C ASP A 293 -10.78 -24.35 -7.23
N GLY A 294 -9.51 -23.98 -7.34
CA GLY A 294 -8.86 -23.56 -8.57
C GLY A 294 -8.11 -22.23 -8.44
N GLY A 295 -7.75 -21.62 -9.57
CA GLY A 295 -7.04 -20.34 -9.57
C GLY A 295 -6.67 -19.87 -10.98
N ALA A 296 -6.01 -18.70 -11.02
CA ALA A 296 -5.52 -18.09 -12.25
C ALA A 296 -4.09 -17.58 -12.09
N HIS A 297 -3.21 -17.93 -13.03
CA HIS A 297 -1.92 -17.29 -13.19
C HIS A 297 -2.04 -16.15 -14.20
N MET A 298 -1.46 -14.99 -13.89
CA MET A 298 -1.55 -13.82 -14.74
C MET A 298 -0.19 -13.21 -15.02
N ILE A 299 0.03 -12.77 -16.26
CA ILE A 299 1.18 -11.94 -16.63
C ILE A 299 0.62 -10.68 -17.28
N LYS A 300 0.87 -9.53 -16.65
CA LYS A 300 0.38 -8.21 -17.07
C LYS A 300 1.53 -7.34 -17.52
N MET A 301 1.39 -6.68 -18.65
CA MET A 301 2.38 -5.76 -19.20
C MET A 301 1.76 -4.45 -19.69
N ASN A 302 2.44 -3.34 -19.40
CA ASN A 302 2.01 -2.00 -19.81
C ASN A 302 3.03 -1.41 -20.78
N PHE A 303 2.54 -0.88 -21.92
CA PHE A 303 3.42 -0.38 -22.98
C PHE A 303 2.72 0.66 -23.86
N PRO A 304 3.49 1.53 -24.56
CA PRO A 304 2.95 2.39 -25.61
C PRO A 304 2.35 1.55 -26.74
N VAL A 305 1.14 1.90 -27.20
CA VAL A 305 0.39 1.08 -28.16
C VAL A 305 1.13 0.83 -29.48
N GLU A 306 1.96 1.75 -29.90
CA GLU A 306 2.83 1.63 -31.08
C GLU A 306 3.86 0.48 -30.96
N ASN A 307 4.11 0.00 -29.76
CA ASN A 307 5.01 -1.11 -29.50
C ASN A 307 4.31 -2.49 -29.56
N LEU A 308 2.99 -2.56 -29.72
CA LEU A 308 2.20 -3.80 -29.60
C LEU A 308 2.81 -4.97 -30.41
N ALA A 309 3.17 -4.75 -31.67
CA ALA A 309 3.75 -5.81 -32.52
C ALA A 309 5.11 -6.31 -32.00
N LYS A 310 5.96 -5.40 -31.51
CA LYS A 310 7.29 -5.75 -30.98
C LYS A 310 7.18 -6.42 -29.62
N VAL A 311 6.30 -5.92 -28.75
CA VAL A 311 6.01 -6.51 -27.43
C VAL A 311 5.51 -7.95 -27.59
N SER A 312 4.51 -8.15 -28.46
CA SER A 312 3.95 -9.48 -28.72
C SER A 312 5.02 -10.46 -29.20
N LYS A 313 5.87 -10.05 -30.13
CA LYS A 313 6.97 -10.88 -30.67
C LYS A 313 7.97 -11.23 -29.58
N VAL A 314 8.55 -10.25 -28.88
CA VAL A 314 9.59 -10.48 -27.86
C VAL A 314 9.04 -11.29 -26.67
N PHE A 315 7.77 -11.04 -26.29
CA PHE A 315 7.09 -11.81 -25.25
C PHE A 315 7.01 -13.29 -25.64
N MET A 316 6.51 -13.59 -26.84
CA MET A 316 6.35 -14.97 -27.30
C MET A 316 7.70 -15.67 -27.51
N GLU A 317 8.73 -14.98 -27.98
CA GLU A 317 10.09 -15.51 -28.10
C GLU A 317 10.67 -15.87 -26.72
N THR A 318 10.51 -14.99 -25.74
CA THR A 318 11.00 -15.20 -24.36
C THR A 318 10.27 -16.35 -23.67
N LEU A 319 8.95 -16.44 -23.83
CA LEU A 319 8.16 -17.54 -23.29
C LEU A 319 8.55 -18.88 -23.95
N THR A 320 8.72 -18.91 -25.26
CA THR A 320 9.15 -20.08 -26.01
C THR A 320 10.55 -20.54 -25.58
N ASP A 321 11.47 -19.61 -25.30
CA ASP A 321 12.78 -19.92 -24.78
C ASP A 321 12.70 -20.59 -23.39
N ALA A 322 11.89 -20.03 -22.47
CA ALA A 322 11.67 -20.61 -21.15
C ALA A 322 11.05 -22.02 -21.21
N MET A 323 10.12 -22.24 -22.14
CA MET A 323 9.52 -23.56 -22.38
C MET A 323 10.53 -24.58 -22.89
N LYS A 324 11.46 -24.14 -23.71
CA LYS A 324 12.45 -25.01 -24.36
C LYS A 324 13.63 -25.34 -23.43
N ASN A 325 14.11 -24.34 -22.69
CA ASN A 325 15.36 -24.40 -21.97
C ASN A 325 15.18 -24.47 -20.44
N GLY A 326 13.95 -24.34 -19.91
CA GLY A 326 13.67 -24.33 -18.47
C GLY A 326 14.22 -23.08 -17.76
N PHE A 327 14.44 -23.20 -16.46
CA PHE A 327 14.95 -22.14 -15.61
C PHE A 327 16.34 -22.48 -15.06
N GLU A 328 17.21 -21.49 -14.98
CA GLU A 328 18.52 -21.68 -14.36
C GLU A 328 18.39 -21.84 -12.84
N PRO A 329 19.25 -22.66 -12.20
CA PRO A 329 19.19 -22.88 -10.76
C PRO A 329 19.19 -21.59 -9.92
N HIS A 330 19.97 -20.59 -10.33
CA HIS A 330 20.08 -19.33 -9.61
C HIS A 330 18.79 -18.48 -9.72
N GLU A 331 18.06 -18.55 -10.83
CA GLU A 331 16.77 -17.89 -11.01
C GLU A 331 15.74 -18.45 -10.01
N LEU A 332 15.65 -19.79 -9.96
CA LEU A 332 14.74 -20.46 -9.04
C LEU A 332 15.10 -20.23 -7.58
N GLN A 333 16.39 -20.38 -7.22
CA GLN A 333 16.81 -20.20 -5.83
C GLN A 333 16.54 -18.80 -5.31
N LYS A 334 16.70 -17.79 -6.17
CA LYS A 334 16.35 -16.40 -5.87
C LYS A 334 14.86 -16.25 -5.51
N ILE A 335 13.97 -16.76 -6.34
CA ILE A 335 12.52 -16.67 -6.08
C ILE A 335 12.14 -17.42 -4.81
N LYS A 336 12.69 -18.61 -4.58
CA LYS A 336 12.49 -19.35 -3.32
C LYS A 336 12.92 -18.52 -2.10
N ASN A 337 14.11 -17.90 -2.16
CA ASN A 337 14.59 -17.05 -1.07
C ASN A 337 13.62 -15.88 -0.81
N GLN A 338 13.08 -15.26 -1.86
CA GLN A 338 12.11 -14.18 -1.72
C GLN A 338 10.83 -14.63 -1.01
N TYR A 339 10.28 -15.79 -1.36
CA TYR A 339 9.13 -16.36 -0.66
C TYR A 339 9.41 -16.64 0.82
N ILE A 340 10.54 -17.28 1.11
CA ILE A 340 10.92 -17.60 2.49
C ILE A 340 11.13 -16.33 3.32
N SER A 341 11.75 -15.32 2.73
CA SER A 341 12.03 -14.06 3.40
C SER A 341 10.79 -13.22 3.62
N SER A 342 9.83 -13.23 2.68
CA SER A 342 8.55 -12.50 2.86
C SER A 342 7.83 -12.94 4.15
N LYS A 343 7.94 -14.23 4.51
CA LYS A 343 7.37 -14.76 5.74
C LYS A 343 8.12 -14.35 7.01
N VAL A 344 9.39 -14.01 6.90
CA VAL A 344 10.13 -13.41 8.02
C VAL A 344 9.68 -11.97 8.24
N TYR A 345 9.56 -11.18 7.16
CA TYR A 345 9.10 -9.79 7.23
C TYR A 345 7.64 -9.66 7.68
N GLU A 346 6.76 -10.57 7.26
CA GLU A 346 5.36 -10.58 7.67
C GLU A 346 5.19 -10.64 9.21
N ARG A 347 6.11 -11.31 9.91
CA ARG A 347 6.10 -11.42 11.38
C ARG A 347 6.54 -10.13 12.11
N GLU A 348 6.95 -9.10 11.40
CA GLU A 348 7.23 -7.78 12.00
C GLU A 348 5.93 -7.06 12.42
N SER A 349 4.81 -7.34 11.73
CA SER A 349 3.49 -6.78 12.06
C SER A 349 2.55 -7.86 12.60
N ILE A 350 1.93 -7.59 13.74
CA ILE A 350 0.95 -8.51 14.35
C ILE A 350 -0.29 -8.66 13.46
N GLU A 351 -0.72 -7.58 12.84
CA GLU A 351 -1.84 -7.57 11.90
C GLU A 351 -1.55 -8.45 10.68
N SER A 352 -0.41 -8.24 10.02
CA SER A 352 -0.02 -8.99 8.82
C SER A 352 0.09 -10.49 9.11
N PHE A 353 0.63 -10.85 10.26
CA PHE A 353 0.76 -12.24 10.66
C PHE A 353 -0.61 -12.87 10.98
N ALA A 354 -1.49 -12.17 11.69
CA ALA A 354 -2.86 -12.61 11.95
C ALA A 354 -3.65 -12.78 10.65
N PHE A 355 -3.49 -11.82 9.71
CA PHE A 355 -4.11 -11.86 8.39
C PHE A 355 -3.70 -13.09 7.59
N SER A 356 -2.41 -13.42 7.56
CA SER A 356 -1.89 -14.59 6.83
C SER A 356 -2.53 -15.90 7.29
N LEU A 357 -2.66 -16.10 8.61
CA LEU A 357 -3.28 -17.31 9.16
C LEU A 357 -4.80 -17.34 8.93
N GLY A 358 -5.48 -16.21 9.09
CA GLY A 358 -6.90 -16.05 8.79
C GLY A 358 -7.22 -16.29 7.32
N HIS A 359 -6.41 -15.75 6.42
CA HIS A 359 -6.50 -15.97 4.98
C HIS A 359 -6.32 -17.46 4.63
N GLY A 360 -5.35 -18.13 5.25
CA GLY A 360 -5.12 -19.56 5.05
C GLY A 360 -6.37 -20.39 5.39
N PHE A 361 -7.02 -20.11 6.50
CA PHE A 361 -8.30 -20.72 6.85
C PHE A 361 -9.40 -20.40 5.83
N ALA A 362 -9.56 -19.13 5.48
CA ALA A 362 -10.62 -18.70 4.58
C ALA A 362 -10.53 -19.37 3.21
N GLN A 363 -9.32 -19.50 2.68
CA GLN A 363 -9.06 -20.06 1.38
C GLN A 363 -9.14 -21.59 1.32
N SER A 364 -8.56 -22.29 2.31
CA SER A 364 -8.39 -23.73 2.29
C SER A 364 -9.08 -24.49 3.42
N GLY A 365 -9.54 -23.81 4.46
CA GLY A 365 -9.99 -24.38 5.73
C GLY A 365 -8.85 -24.85 6.63
N ASN A 366 -7.59 -24.50 6.31
CA ASN A 366 -6.39 -24.91 7.03
C ASN A 366 -5.50 -23.69 7.34
N ILE A 367 -5.27 -23.35 8.61
CA ILE A 367 -4.40 -22.24 9.02
C ILE A 367 -2.93 -22.47 8.67
N HIS A 368 -2.49 -23.70 8.45
CA HIS A 368 -1.12 -24.09 8.10
C HIS A 368 -0.88 -24.18 6.60
N CYS A 369 -1.88 -23.92 5.76
CA CYS A 369 -1.76 -24.12 4.32
C CYS A 369 -0.61 -23.31 3.71
N GLU A 370 -0.32 -22.15 4.27
CA GLU A 370 0.77 -21.28 3.80
C GLU A 370 2.14 -21.83 4.21
N GLU A 371 2.28 -22.37 5.43
CA GLU A 371 3.50 -23.07 5.86
C GLU A 371 3.77 -24.32 4.99
N GLU A 372 2.72 -25.05 4.66
CA GLU A 372 2.78 -26.19 3.73
C GLU A 372 3.19 -25.76 2.32
N PHE A 373 2.62 -24.64 1.84
CA PHE A 373 3.00 -24.06 0.55
C PHE A 373 4.48 -23.63 0.53
N ILE A 374 4.96 -22.98 1.56
CA ILE A 374 6.37 -22.60 1.71
C ILE A 374 7.28 -23.84 1.80
N ALA A 375 6.83 -24.92 2.44
CA ALA A 375 7.59 -26.19 2.47
C ALA A 375 7.74 -26.75 1.05
N LYS A 376 6.68 -26.73 0.24
CA LYS A 376 6.72 -27.13 -1.18
C LYS A 376 7.65 -26.20 -2.00
N ILE A 377 7.58 -24.89 -1.77
CA ILE A 377 8.50 -23.91 -2.38
C ILE A 377 9.96 -24.27 -2.07
N ARG A 378 10.28 -24.61 -0.81
CA ARG A 378 11.65 -24.94 -0.40
C ARG A 378 12.21 -26.15 -1.13
N THR A 379 11.41 -27.19 -1.31
CA THR A 379 11.81 -28.47 -1.89
C THR A 379 11.71 -28.52 -3.42
N ALA A 380 10.89 -27.65 -4.04
CA ALA A 380 10.66 -27.66 -5.48
C ALA A 380 11.97 -27.69 -6.29
N THR A 381 12.09 -28.58 -7.22
CA THR A 381 13.25 -28.67 -8.13
C THR A 381 13.03 -27.82 -9.39
N ALA A 382 14.10 -27.47 -10.07
CA ALA A 382 13.99 -26.70 -11.31
C ALA A 382 13.27 -27.50 -12.42
N GLN A 383 13.30 -28.84 -12.35
CA GLN A 383 12.53 -29.70 -13.25
C GLN A 383 11.03 -29.62 -12.98
N GLU A 384 10.62 -29.66 -11.70
CA GLU A 384 9.22 -29.54 -11.33
C GLU A 384 8.68 -28.16 -11.70
N VAL A 385 9.46 -27.08 -11.50
CA VAL A 385 9.07 -25.73 -11.88
C VAL A 385 8.95 -25.58 -13.40
N TRP A 386 9.86 -26.18 -14.16
CA TRP A 386 9.76 -26.21 -15.60
C TRP A 386 8.59 -27.06 -16.10
N MET A 387 8.35 -28.23 -15.50
CA MET A 387 7.15 -29.03 -15.81
C MET A 387 5.88 -28.27 -15.47
N GLY A 388 5.86 -27.52 -14.34
CA GLY A 388 4.78 -26.62 -13.96
C GLY A 388 4.51 -25.55 -15.02
N LEU A 389 5.55 -24.91 -15.59
CA LEU A 389 5.40 -23.99 -16.71
C LEU A 389 4.75 -24.64 -17.93
N LEU A 390 5.21 -25.84 -18.30
CA LEU A 390 4.68 -26.58 -19.45
C LEU A 390 3.21 -26.99 -19.25
N GLU A 391 2.81 -27.27 -18.02
CA GLU A 391 1.42 -27.58 -17.67
C GLU A 391 0.56 -26.32 -17.78
N ILE A 392 0.96 -25.19 -17.17
CA ILE A 392 0.27 -23.90 -17.27
C ILE A 392 -0.05 -23.56 -18.73
N ILE A 393 0.92 -23.74 -19.60
CA ILE A 393 0.80 -23.35 -21.01
C ILE A 393 -0.02 -24.33 -21.85
N LYS A 394 -0.16 -25.59 -21.42
CA LYS A 394 -1.04 -26.57 -22.07
C LYS A 394 -2.52 -26.33 -21.77
N GLU A 395 -2.79 -25.71 -20.62
CA GLU A 395 -4.14 -25.35 -20.20
C GLU A 395 -4.70 -24.18 -21.01
N ASN A 396 -5.97 -23.84 -20.80
CA ASN A 396 -6.61 -22.73 -21.46
C ASN A 396 -5.89 -21.40 -21.13
N SER A 397 -5.55 -20.63 -22.15
CA SER A 397 -4.94 -19.31 -22.02
C SER A 397 -5.83 -18.22 -22.61
N HIS A 398 -5.98 -17.11 -21.91
CA HIS A 398 -6.77 -15.96 -22.31
C HIS A 398 -5.89 -14.74 -22.48
N PHE A 399 -6.16 -13.98 -23.52
CA PHE A 399 -5.49 -12.73 -23.82
C PHE A 399 -6.52 -11.59 -23.72
N THR A 400 -6.26 -10.63 -22.85
CA THR A 400 -7.09 -9.43 -22.73
C THR A 400 -6.23 -8.21 -23.00
N LEU A 401 -6.64 -7.40 -23.99
CA LEU A 401 -5.96 -6.16 -24.36
C LEU A 401 -6.88 -4.98 -24.06
N GLN A 402 -6.46 -4.13 -23.15
CA GLN A 402 -7.01 -2.80 -22.98
C GLN A 402 -6.15 -1.82 -23.80
N ALA A 403 -6.77 -1.07 -24.69
CA ALA A 403 -6.03 -0.21 -25.62
C ALA A 403 -6.81 1.07 -25.99
N PRO A 404 -6.14 2.10 -26.51
CA PRO A 404 -6.79 3.24 -27.15
C PRO A 404 -7.71 2.82 -28.28
N LYS A 405 -8.76 3.60 -28.54
CA LYS A 405 -9.69 3.35 -29.64
C LYS A 405 -9.00 3.25 -31.00
N GLY A 406 -9.42 2.30 -31.82
CA GLY A 406 -8.89 2.06 -33.16
C GLY A 406 -7.52 1.37 -33.21
N THR A 407 -7.08 0.70 -32.13
CA THR A 407 -5.84 -0.06 -32.10
C THR A 407 -5.89 -1.26 -33.06
N LYS A 408 -4.88 -1.40 -33.94
CA LYS A 408 -4.76 -2.50 -34.90
C LYS A 408 -4.26 -3.78 -34.23
N LEU A 409 -5.05 -4.86 -34.26
CA LEU A 409 -4.81 -6.12 -33.55
C LEU A 409 -4.02 -7.17 -34.34
N ALA A 410 -4.05 -7.12 -35.69
CA ALA A 410 -3.43 -8.12 -36.55
C ALA A 410 -1.98 -8.54 -36.15
N PRO A 411 -1.11 -7.65 -35.66
CA PRO A 411 0.22 -8.06 -35.20
C PRO A 411 0.20 -8.98 -33.97
N LEU A 412 -0.69 -8.76 -33.01
CA LEU A 412 -0.83 -9.58 -31.80
C LEU A 412 -1.42 -10.96 -32.15
N GLU A 413 -2.48 -10.98 -32.96
CA GLU A 413 -3.15 -12.21 -33.44
C GLU A 413 -2.16 -13.14 -34.13
N LYS A 414 -1.33 -12.59 -35.02
CA LYS A 414 -0.31 -13.33 -35.75
C LYS A 414 0.72 -14.00 -34.83
N GLU A 415 1.19 -13.28 -33.79
CA GLU A 415 2.20 -13.84 -32.89
C GLU A 415 1.60 -14.91 -31.95
N ILE A 416 0.35 -14.73 -31.51
CA ILE A 416 -0.37 -15.75 -30.72
C ILE A 416 -0.55 -17.04 -31.51
N GLN A 417 -0.97 -16.96 -32.79
CA GLN A 417 -1.11 -18.13 -33.66
C GLN A 417 0.21 -18.87 -33.85
N LYS A 418 1.31 -18.17 -34.05
CA LYS A 418 2.65 -18.78 -34.14
C LYS A 418 3.06 -19.48 -32.88
N TRP A 419 2.78 -18.85 -31.73
CA TRP A 419 3.15 -19.40 -30.42
C TRP A 419 2.38 -20.70 -30.11
N GLN A 420 1.10 -20.73 -30.34
CA GLN A 420 0.27 -21.93 -30.15
C GLN A 420 0.80 -23.15 -30.92
N ALA A 421 1.52 -22.95 -32.02
CA ALA A 421 2.15 -24.00 -32.78
C ALA A 421 3.47 -24.58 -32.20
N THR A 422 4.04 -23.89 -31.19
CA THR A 422 5.42 -24.15 -30.70
C THR A 422 5.51 -24.95 -29.38
N LEU A 423 4.41 -25.23 -28.69
CA LEU A 423 4.27 -25.69 -27.30
C LEU A 423 4.84 -27.06 -26.88
N LYS A 424 5.95 -27.59 -27.42
CA LYS A 424 6.27 -29.03 -27.31
C LYS A 424 7.59 -29.55 -26.71
N LYS A 425 8.58 -28.81 -26.03
CA LYS A 425 9.84 -29.45 -25.45
C LYS A 425 10.71 -28.63 -24.48
N SER A 426 11.39 -29.22 -23.35
CA SER A 426 12.58 -28.73 -22.56
C SER A 426 13.07 -29.37 -21.26
N SER A 427 14.12 -28.84 -20.47
CA SER A 427 14.63 -29.15 -19.07
C SER A 427 15.92 -28.43 -18.54
N THR A 428 16.54 -28.51 -17.35
CA THR A 428 16.64 -28.07 -15.91
C THR A 428 18.04 -27.81 -15.28
N SER A 429 18.26 -27.08 -14.07
CA SER A 429 18.89 -27.26 -12.68
C SER A 429 19.94 -26.28 -12.02
N ASN A 430 20.29 -26.10 -10.77
CA ASN A 430 20.35 -25.75 -9.33
C ASN A 430 21.61 -25.16 -8.54
N LYS A 431 21.53 -24.31 -7.32
CA LYS A 431 22.10 -24.32 -5.90
C LYS A 431 22.82 -23.09 -5.24
N THR A 432 23.08 -22.89 -3.90
CA THR A 432 22.77 -22.37 -2.55
C THR A 432 23.86 -21.68 -1.66
N VAL A 433 23.53 -20.90 -0.42
CA VAL A 433 23.95 -20.77 1.07
C VAL A 433 24.68 -19.54 1.73
N THR A 434 24.58 -18.99 2.96
CA THR A 434 24.35 -18.46 4.33
C THR A 434 25.41 -17.65 5.15
N ASP A 435 25.25 -16.70 6.24
CA ASP A 435 25.00 -16.39 7.68
C ASP A 435 25.78 -15.23 8.47
N LYS A 436 25.48 -14.47 9.62
CA LYS A 436 25.15 -13.79 10.91
C LYS A 436 26.06 -12.77 11.71
N LYS A 437 25.57 -11.66 12.52
CA LYS A 437 25.26 -11.10 13.88
C LYS A 437 26.05 -9.91 14.52
N LYS A 438 25.62 -8.92 15.49
CA LYS A 438 24.86 -8.42 16.64
C LYS A 438 25.37 -7.10 17.41
N ILE A 439 24.79 -6.10 18.32
CA ILE A 439 23.90 -5.46 19.32
C ILE A 439 24.22 -4.05 19.99
N VAL A 440 23.33 -3.01 20.57
CA VAL A 440 22.63 -2.37 21.75
C VAL A 440 22.75 -0.81 21.95
N SER A 441 21.97 0.16 22.72
CA SER A 441 20.64 0.58 23.17
C SER A 441 20.53 2.03 23.76
N SER A 442 19.30 2.68 24.11
CA SER A 442 18.99 4.09 24.48
C SER A 442 18.00 4.37 25.67
N LYS A 443 17.40 5.59 25.90
CA LYS A 443 16.80 6.05 27.18
C LYS A 443 15.27 6.29 27.27
N ILE A 444 14.57 6.71 26.22
CA ILE A 444 13.09 6.85 26.21
C ILE A 444 12.49 5.66 25.47
N ASP A 445 12.98 5.34 24.30
CA ASP A 445 13.03 4.01 23.80
C ASP A 445 14.39 3.44 24.21
N PRO A 446 14.48 2.53 25.22
CA PRO A 446 15.76 1.98 25.69
C PRO A 446 16.53 1.24 24.59
N ALA A 447 15.91 1.01 23.45
CA ALA A 447 16.46 0.40 22.26
C ALA A 447 17.17 1.40 21.31
N VAL A 448 17.04 2.73 21.52
CA VAL A 448 17.60 3.75 20.60
C VAL A 448 18.86 4.42 21.16
N SER A 449 19.88 4.53 20.29
CA SER A 449 21.10 5.31 20.55
C SER A 449 21.34 6.29 19.41
N VAL A 450 21.74 7.52 19.73
CA VAL A 450 22.14 8.52 18.73
C VAL A 450 23.59 8.92 18.99
N ILE A 451 24.43 8.72 17.99
CA ILE A 451 25.88 8.95 18.07
C ILE A 451 26.29 9.94 16.97
N GLU A 452 27.06 10.96 17.31
CA GLU A 452 27.69 11.80 16.29
C GLU A 452 29.00 11.11 15.86
N ILE A 453 29.00 10.53 14.65
CA ILE A 453 30.17 9.82 14.10
C ILE A 453 31.27 10.79 13.69
N LYS A 454 30.88 11.91 13.08
CA LYS A 454 31.66 13.09 12.72
C LYS A 454 30.79 14.32 12.76
N PRO A 455 31.33 15.55 12.91
CA PRO A 455 30.55 16.77 12.81
C PRO A 455 29.68 16.78 11.57
N GLY A 456 28.34 16.82 11.78
CA GLY A 456 27.32 16.80 10.72
C GLY A 456 27.02 15.42 10.13
N ILE A 457 27.55 14.32 10.71
CA ILE A 457 27.16 12.93 10.40
C ILE A 457 26.73 12.25 11.70
N LYS A 458 25.45 12.00 11.85
CA LYS A 458 24.88 11.29 13.00
C LYS A 458 24.49 9.87 12.63
N PHE A 459 24.66 8.97 13.59
CA PHE A 459 24.20 7.60 13.51
C PHE A 459 23.14 7.35 14.55
N ILE A 460 22.04 6.74 14.15
CA ILE A 460 20.96 6.26 15.00
C ILE A 460 20.97 4.74 14.94
N HIS A 461 21.03 4.11 16.10
CA HIS A 461 20.86 2.68 16.24
C HIS A 461 19.62 2.39 17.09
N ARG A 462 18.72 1.53 16.60
CA ARG A 462 17.62 0.99 17.38
C ARG A 462 17.63 -0.52 17.30
N LYS A 463 17.67 -1.14 18.46
CA LYS A 463 17.61 -2.59 18.56
C LYS A 463 16.18 -3.10 18.49
N ASN A 464 15.97 -4.13 17.65
CA ASN A 464 14.70 -4.86 17.56
C ASN A 464 14.99 -6.36 17.36
N GLU A 465 14.68 -7.17 18.37
CA GLU A 465 14.97 -8.61 18.37
C GLU A 465 13.78 -9.49 17.93
N LEU A 466 12.68 -8.87 17.47
CA LEU A 466 11.48 -9.60 17.03
C LEU A 466 11.75 -10.49 15.81
N THR A 467 12.56 -10.01 14.89
CA THR A 467 12.90 -10.71 13.67
C THR A 467 14.40 -10.54 13.34
N PRO A 468 15.05 -11.51 12.68
CA PRO A 468 16.45 -11.41 12.26
C PRO A 468 16.57 -10.55 10.99
N THR A 469 16.03 -9.35 11.02
CA THR A 469 15.97 -8.39 9.91
C THR A 469 16.52 -7.05 10.33
N PHE A 470 16.90 -6.24 9.35
CA PHE A 470 17.28 -4.85 9.59
C PHE A 470 16.81 -3.91 8.49
N VAL A 471 16.72 -2.64 8.87
CA VAL A 471 16.55 -1.51 7.97
C VAL A 471 17.69 -0.52 8.19
N MET A 472 18.26 -0.02 7.10
CA MET A 472 19.22 1.10 7.13
C MET A 472 18.73 2.25 6.27
N HIS A 473 18.79 3.46 6.81
CA HIS A 473 18.59 4.71 6.08
C HIS A 473 19.88 5.53 6.07
N ALA A 474 20.18 6.18 4.96
CA ALA A 474 21.13 7.29 4.92
C ALA A 474 20.45 8.49 4.26
N TYR A 475 20.08 9.46 5.07
CA TYR A 475 19.36 10.66 4.64
C TYR A 475 20.26 11.89 4.72
N LEU A 476 20.30 12.64 3.62
CA LEU A 476 20.99 13.91 3.50
C LEU A 476 19.96 15.05 3.47
N LYS A 477 20.29 16.18 4.10
CA LYS A 477 19.53 17.43 3.93
C LYS A 477 19.51 17.84 2.46
N GLY A 478 18.32 18.09 1.92
CA GLY A 478 18.17 18.39 0.51
C GLY A 478 16.74 18.16 0.05
N GLY A 479 16.59 17.36 -1.01
CA GLY A 479 15.28 17.11 -1.62
C GLY A 479 14.70 18.38 -2.25
N GLN A 480 13.38 18.50 -2.29
CA GLN A 480 12.67 19.59 -2.97
C GLN A 480 13.12 20.99 -2.51
N THR A 481 13.42 21.20 -1.21
CA THR A 481 13.89 22.50 -0.69
C THR A 481 15.27 22.93 -1.20
N ALA A 482 16.06 22.01 -1.73
CA ALA A 482 17.33 22.31 -2.39
C ALA A 482 17.18 22.58 -3.90
N GLU A 483 16.00 22.42 -4.46
CA GLU A 483 15.68 22.63 -5.86
C GLU A 483 15.19 24.04 -6.17
N THR A 484 15.25 24.40 -7.44
CA THR A 484 14.77 25.65 -8.03
C THR A 484 13.85 25.34 -9.21
N LEU A 485 13.20 26.35 -9.78
CA LEU A 485 12.42 26.18 -11.01
C LEU A 485 13.21 25.53 -12.17
N LYS A 486 14.56 25.67 -12.17
CA LYS A 486 15.42 25.06 -13.21
C LYS A 486 15.91 23.64 -12.86
N THR A 487 15.85 23.26 -11.58
CA THR A 487 16.37 21.98 -11.11
C THR A 487 15.29 21.10 -10.48
N ALA A 488 14.02 21.48 -10.58
CA ALA A 488 12.88 20.71 -10.06
C ALA A 488 12.86 19.30 -10.64
N GLY A 489 12.77 18.29 -9.75
CA GLY A 489 12.79 16.88 -10.08
C GLY A 489 14.19 16.25 -10.16
N SER A 490 15.26 17.01 -9.89
CA SER A 490 16.62 16.46 -9.95
C SER A 490 16.89 15.40 -8.89
N HIS A 491 16.43 15.61 -7.64
CA HIS A 491 16.55 14.61 -6.58
C HIS A 491 15.67 13.39 -6.81
N HIS A 492 14.47 13.59 -7.38
CA HIS A 492 13.60 12.48 -7.74
C HIS A 492 14.23 11.61 -8.84
N LEU A 493 14.74 12.19 -9.92
CA LEU A 493 15.44 11.43 -10.95
C LEU A 493 16.70 10.76 -10.40
N LEU A 494 17.45 11.44 -9.54
CA LEU A 494 18.65 10.87 -8.89
C LEU A 494 18.26 9.68 -8.00
N SER A 495 17.23 9.78 -7.16
CA SER A 495 16.80 8.69 -6.27
C SER A 495 16.40 7.43 -7.05
N ARG A 496 15.81 7.58 -8.23
CA ARG A 496 15.52 6.44 -9.11
C ARG A 496 16.77 5.81 -9.74
N LEU A 497 17.82 6.58 -9.93
CA LEU A 497 19.00 6.18 -10.68
C LEU A 497 20.15 5.63 -9.80
N VAL A 498 20.25 6.01 -8.52
CA VAL A 498 21.36 5.61 -7.66
C VAL A 498 21.49 4.10 -7.49
N THR A 499 20.41 3.35 -7.67
CA THR A 499 20.38 1.89 -7.52
C THR A 499 20.71 1.13 -8.81
N TYR A 500 21.08 1.81 -9.88
CA TYR A 500 21.51 1.17 -11.15
C TYR A 500 22.97 0.76 -11.19
N GLY A 501 23.63 0.70 -10.05
CA GLY A 501 25.00 0.27 -9.87
C GLY A 501 25.88 1.32 -9.22
N TYR A 502 27.06 0.91 -8.81
CA TYR A 502 28.08 1.78 -8.25
C TYR A 502 29.47 1.34 -8.70
N LYS A 503 30.49 2.13 -8.46
CA LYS A 503 31.87 1.87 -8.96
C LYS A 503 32.31 0.43 -8.66
N GLY A 504 32.54 -0.35 -9.71
CA GLY A 504 32.94 -1.76 -9.64
C GLY A 504 31.79 -2.76 -9.45
N MET A 505 30.54 -2.29 -9.34
CA MET A 505 29.35 -3.14 -9.20
C MET A 505 28.27 -2.73 -10.21
N PRO A 506 28.27 -3.34 -11.40
CA PRO A 506 27.26 -3.02 -12.43
C PRO A 506 25.86 -3.48 -12.03
N TYR A 507 24.85 -2.79 -12.57
CA TYR A 507 23.42 -2.95 -12.28
C TYR A 507 22.95 -4.40 -12.12
N LEU A 508 23.18 -5.22 -13.16
CA LEU A 508 22.63 -6.58 -13.16
C LEU A 508 23.27 -7.45 -12.07
N LYS A 509 24.55 -7.26 -11.80
CA LYS A 509 25.24 -7.95 -10.71
C LYS A 509 24.73 -7.51 -9.35
N LEU A 510 24.56 -6.19 -9.13
CA LEU A 510 23.98 -5.63 -7.91
C LEU A 510 22.56 -6.19 -7.67
N LYS A 511 21.71 -6.15 -8.68
CA LYS A 511 20.33 -6.65 -8.55
C LYS A 511 20.27 -8.15 -8.28
N ASN A 512 21.07 -8.94 -8.95
CA ASN A 512 21.15 -10.39 -8.67
C ASN A 512 21.60 -10.67 -7.23
N GLU A 513 22.61 -9.95 -6.72
CA GLU A 513 23.04 -10.12 -5.34
C GLU A 513 21.97 -9.70 -4.33
N LEU A 514 21.31 -8.55 -4.52
CA LEU A 514 20.24 -8.07 -3.66
C LEU A 514 19.05 -9.04 -3.66
N GLU A 515 18.60 -9.47 -4.82
CA GLU A 515 17.49 -10.41 -4.96
C GLU A 515 17.83 -11.79 -4.39
N ALA A 516 19.08 -12.28 -4.55
CA ALA A 516 19.54 -13.54 -3.95
C ALA A 516 19.54 -13.52 -2.42
N MET A 517 19.80 -12.34 -1.82
CA MET A 517 19.72 -12.10 -0.38
C MET A 517 18.33 -11.65 0.08
N SER A 518 17.34 -11.64 -0.81
CA SER A 518 15.95 -11.18 -0.54
C SER A 518 15.92 -9.81 0.12
N SER A 519 16.75 -8.91 -0.35
CA SER A 519 16.94 -7.57 0.16
C SER A 519 16.47 -6.53 -0.85
N SER A 520 16.12 -5.36 -0.36
CA SER A 520 15.78 -4.22 -1.19
C SER A 520 16.70 -3.04 -0.91
N LEU A 521 17.14 -2.36 -1.97
CA LEU A 521 17.91 -1.14 -1.93
C LEU A 521 17.24 -0.11 -2.81
N ASN A 522 16.75 0.97 -2.21
CA ASN A 522 15.94 1.98 -2.86
C ASN A 522 16.52 3.38 -2.66
N GLY A 523 16.35 4.24 -3.66
CA GLY A 523 16.59 5.66 -3.48
C GLY A 523 15.34 6.36 -2.97
N PHE A 524 15.53 7.36 -2.12
CA PHE A 524 14.48 8.18 -1.52
C PHE A 524 14.65 9.65 -1.91
N SER A 525 13.54 10.33 -2.16
CA SER A 525 13.50 11.79 -2.35
C SER A 525 12.18 12.37 -1.81
N GLY A 526 12.30 13.27 -0.84
CA GLY A 526 11.19 13.94 -0.19
C GLY A 526 11.30 15.47 -0.25
N LYS A 527 10.48 16.14 0.54
CA LYS A 527 10.48 17.62 0.61
C LYS A 527 11.78 18.19 1.15
N ASN A 528 12.32 17.60 2.22
CA ASN A 528 13.43 18.17 3.00
C ASN A 528 14.67 17.27 3.09
N ALA A 529 14.58 16.06 2.53
CA ALA A 529 15.65 15.08 2.53
C ALA A 529 15.65 14.24 1.26
N TYR A 530 16.80 13.64 0.96
CA TYR A 530 16.93 12.58 -0.03
C TYR A 530 18.01 11.60 0.44
N GLY A 531 18.05 10.40 -0.13
CA GLY A 531 19.05 9.41 0.27
C GLY A 531 18.75 8.02 -0.26
N VAL A 532 19.20 7.02 0.50
CA VAL A 532 19.00 5.60 0.19
C VAL A 532 18.46 4.86 1.41
N THR A 533 17.69 3.82 1.15
CA THR A 533 17.14 2.91 2.16
C THR A 533 17.49 1.48 1.78
N MET A 534 17.72 0.63 2.76
CA MET A 534 17.99 -0.80 2.58
C MET A 534 17.25 -1.62 3.60
N HIS A 535 16.62 -2.71 3.13
CA HIS A 535 16.04 -3.75 3.96
C HIS A 535 16.77 -5.06 3.70
N GLY A 536 17.06 -5.81 4.74
CA GLY A 536 17.75 -7.07 4.62
C GLY A 536 17.64 -7.97 5.83
N GLN A 537 18.10 -9.21 5.69
CA GLN A 537 18.29 -10.11 6.83
C GLN A 537 19.66 -9.88 7.45
N SER A 538 19.74 -9.95 8.78
CA SER A 538 20.96 -9.63 9.53
C SER A 538 22.14 -10.54 9.20
N LYS A 539 21.88 -11.77 8.75
CA LYS A 539 22.93 -12.70 8.28
C LYS A 539 23.72 -12.16 7.08
N ASP A 540 23.10 -11.29 6.27
CA ASP A 540 23.69 -10.74 5.04
C ASP A 540 24.17 -9.28 5.24
N PHE A 541 24.16 -8.77 6.48
CA PHE A 541 24.39 -7.37 6.82
C PHE A 541 25.70 -6.80 6.27
N GLU A 542 26.82 -7.49 6.44
CA GLU A 542 28.13 -7.01 5.99
C GLU A 542 28.16 -6.79 4.47
N ARG A 543 27.60 -7.77 3.72
CA ARG A 543 27.52 -7.69 2.26
C ARG A 543 26.56 -6.58 1.82
N LEU A 544 25.40 -6.51 2.44
CA LEU A 544 24.39 -5.51 2.13
C LEU A 544 24.85 -4.10 2.48
N SER A 545 25.58 -3.92 3.58
CA SER A 545 26.18 -2.62 3.95
C SER A 545 27.17 -2.14 2.89
N SER A 546 27.96 -3.03 2.31
CA SER A 546 28.88 -2.69 1.20
C SER A 546 28.09 -2.19 -0.02
N HIS A 547 26.96 -2.79 -0.36
CA HIS A 547 26.08 -2.32 -1.44
C HIS A 547 25.42 -0.98 -1.10
N PHE A 548 24.97 -0.81 0.13
CA PHE A 548 24.34 0.42 0.62
C PHE A 548 25.30 1.62 0.51
N PHE A 549 26.49 1.50 1.06
CA PHE A 549 27.46 2.58 1.03
C PHE A 549 28.07 2.79 -0.36
N GLY A 550 28.28 1.71 -1.13
CA GLY A 550 28.70 1.81 -2.53
C GLY A 550 27.72 2.62 -3.36
N THR A 551 26.44 2.35 -3.23
CA THR A 551 25.35 3.07 -3.91
C THR A 551 25.24 4.53 -3.43
N LEU A 552 25.41 4.79 -2.14
CA LEU A 552 25.38 6.14 -1.60
C LEU A 552 26.57 6.99 -2.04
N PHE A 553 27.78 6.42 -2.01
CA PHE A 553 29.01 7.21 -2.14
C PHE A 553 29.58 7.28 -3.56
N THR A 554 29.39 6.23 -4.34
CA THR A 554 29.98 6.10 -5.67
C THR A 554 28.98 5.60 -6.72
N PRO A 555 27.75 6.12 -6.76
CA PRO A 555 26.76 5.65 -7.73
C PRO A 555 27.23 5.85 -9.16
N GLU A 556 26.91 4.91 -10.02
CA GLU A 556 27.06 5.05 -11.45
C GLU A 556 25.66 5.28 -12.06
N LEU A 557 25.57 6.24 -12.99
CA LEU A 557 24.32 6.52 -13.69
C LEU A 557 24.48 6.17 -15.17
N PRO A 558 24.45 4.87 -15.56
CA PRO A 558 24.71 4.46 -16.93
C PRO A 558 23.71 5.11 -17.88
N LYS A 559 24.20 5.66 -18.99
CA LYS A 559 23.42 6.45 -19.94
C LYS A 559 22.16 5.74 -20.39
N LYS A 560 22.22 4.43 -20.62
CA LYS A 560 21.07 3.61 -21.02
C LYS A 560 19.91 3.70 -20.01
N PHE A 561 20.20 3.50 -18.71
CA PHE A 561 19.19 3.55 -17.66
C PHE A 561 18.76 4.99 -17.36
N PHE A 562 19.69 5.94 -17.45
CA PHE A 562 19.35 7.35 -17.35
C PHE A 562 18.35 7.78 -18.43
N ASP A 563 18.56 7.41 -19.68
CA ASP A 563 17.64 7.74 -20.78
C ASP A 563 16.29 7.00 -20.64
N HIS A 564 16.33 5.77 -20.07
CA HIS A 564 15.13 5.02 -19.74
C HIS A 564 14.31 5.71 -18.64
N GLU A 565 14.91 6.02 -17.48
CA GLU A 565 14.23 6.66 -16.36
C GLU A 565 13.68 8.05 -16.72
N LYS A 566 14.41 8.83 -17.53
CA LYS A 566 13.88 10.08 -18.08
C LYS A 566 12.58 9.85 -18.85
N LYS A 567 12.53 8.82 -19.71
CA LYS A 567 11.32 8.48 -20.47
C LYS A 567 10.19 8.06 -19.54
N VAL A 568 10.49 7.24 -18.53
CA VAL A 568 9.50 6.79 -17.53
C VAL A 568 8.90 7.99 -16.78
N ILE A 569 9.74 8.92 -16.30
CA ILE A 569 9.28 10.11 -15.59
C ILE A 569 8.47 11.03 -16.52
N LEU A 570 8.93 11.25 -17.74
CA LEU A 570 8.20 12.09 -18.71
C LEU A 570 6.81 11.51 -19.03
N ARG A 571 6.70 10.18 -19.15
CA ARG A 571 5.42 9.50 -19.33
C ARG A 571 4.53 9.59 -18.08
N ALA A 572 5.12 9.40 -16.90
CA ALA A 572 4.38 9.55 -15.64
C ALA A 572 3.83 10.97 -15.47
N LEU A 573 4.62 12.00 -15.79
CA LEU A 573 4.18 13.39 -15.78
C LEU A 573 3.08 13.67 -16.84
N ASP A 574 3.14 12.99 -17.96
CA ASP A 574 2.11 13.12 -19.00
C ASP A 574 0.80 12.43 -18.57
N ASN A 575 0.89 11.23 -18.01
CA ASN A 575 -0.27 10.53 -17.46
C ASN A 575 -0.92 11.29 -16.29
N GLN A 576 -0.12 11.95 -15.43
CA GLN A 576 -0.65 12.80 -14.36
C GLN A 576 -1.55 13.92 -14.84
N LYS A 577 -1.38 14.40 -16.10
CA LYS A 577 -2.26 15.44 -16.67
C LYS A 577 -3.71 14.96 -16.83
N GLU A 578 -3.93 13.65 -16.85
CA GLU A 578 -5.25 13.05 -16.98
C GLU A 578 -5.89 12.68 -15.62
N ASP A 579 -5.11 12.78 -14.54
CA ASP A 579 -5.57 12.49 -13.19
C ASP A 579 -6.14 13.76 -12.54
N ALA A 580 -7.44 13.88 -12.53
CA ALA A 580 -8.14 15.06 -12.03
C ALA A 580 -7.80 15.37 -10.56
N MET A 581 -7.70 14.33 -9.71
CA MET A 581 -7.34 14.51 -8.29
C MET A 581 -5.93 15.08 -8.13
N LYS A 582 -4.95 14.48 -8.81
CA LYS A 582 -3.56 14.99 -8.77
C LYS A 582 -3.44 16.41 -9.30
N GLN A 583 -4.19 16.77 -10.34
CA GLN A 583 -4.19 18.13 -10.86
C GLN A 583 -4.87 19.13 -9.91
N ALA A 584 -5.94 18.73 -9.21
CA ALA A 584 -6.56 19.54 -8.16
C ALA A 584 -5.57 19.83 -7.03
N PHE A 585 -4.88 18.82 -6.50
CA PHE A 585 -3.86 19.02 -5.47
C PHE A 585 -2.68 19.85 -5.95
N LYS A 586 -2.22 19.64 -7.18
CA LYS A 586 -1.13 20.43 -7.79
C LYS A 586 -1.49 21.92 -7.90
N ALA A 587 -2.69 22.25 -8.32
CA ALA A 587 -3.19 23.62 -8.35
C ALA A 587 -3.30 24.20 -6.94
N PHE A 588 -3.82 23.43 -5.98
CA PHE A 588 -3.90 23.84 -4.59
C PHE A 588 -2.52 24.11 -3.98
N TYR A 589 -1.54 23.22 -4.12
CA TYR A 589 -0.18 23.42 -3.61
C TYR A 589 0.52 24.63 -4.25
N LYS A 590 0.23 24.89 -5.52
CA LYS A 590 0.70 26.10 -6.23
C LYS A 590 0.19 27.38 -5.58
N MET A 591 -1.03 27.38 -5.05
CA MET A 591 -1.59 28.54 -4.33
C MET A 591 -0.99 28.70 -2.95
N VAL A 592 -1.05 27.64 -2.13
CA VAL A 592 -0.68 27.72 -0.71
C VAL A 592 0.83 27.85 -0.49
N PHE A 593 1.66 27.30 -1.38
CA PHE A 593 3.12 27.36 -1.30
C PHE A 593 3.74 28.28 -2.37
N ASN A 594 2.97 29.21 -2.94
CA ASN A 594 3.43 30.09 -4.01
C ASN A 594 4.76 30.79 -3.67
N GLY A 595 5.75 30.67 -4.57
CA GLY A 595 7.11 31.17 -4.38
C GLY A 595 8.04 30.29 -3.54
N HIS A 596 7.55 29.18 -2.99
CA HIS A 596 8.34 28.22 -2.22
C HIS A 596 8.57 26.95 -3.04
N PRO A 597 9.70 26.23 -2.87
CA PRO A 597 9.94 24.95 -3.55
C PRO A 597 8.83 23.89 -3.35
N TYR A 598 8.10 23.89 -2.25
CA TYR A 598 6.96 22.98 -2.03
C TYR A 598 5.81 23.17 -3.04
N SER A 599 5.78 24.26 -3.80
CA SER A 599 4.84 24.47 -4.91
C SER A 599 5.23 23.71 -6.18
N LEU A 600 6.46 23.19 -6.26
CA LEU A 600 6.95 22.43 -7.40
C LEU A 600 6.46 20.97 -7.32
N ASP A 601 6.39 20.30 -8.46
CA ASP A 601 6.18 18.86 -8.47
C ASP A 601 7.47 18.14 -8.07
N LEU A 602 7.40 17.15 -7.19
CA LEU A 602 8.56 16.34 -6.78
C LEU A 602 9.23 15.65 -7.98
N ALA A 603 8.44 15.22 -8.95
CA ALA A 603 8.95 14.63 -10.19
C ALA A 603 9.47 15.66 -11.19
N GLY A 604 9.38 16.95 -10.89
CA GLY A 604 9.79 18.05 -11.75
C GLY A 604 8.76 18.41 -12.84
N SER A 605 9.27 18.87 -13.98
CA SER A 605 8.46 19.18 -15.16
C SER A 605 9.11 18.61 -16.42
N PRO A 606 8.36 18.44 -17.53
CA PRO A 606 8.94 18.00 -18.80
C PRO A 606 10.12 18.86 -19.26
N GLU A 607 10.07 20.16 -18.97
CA GLU A 607 11.12 21.13 -19.32
C GLU A 607 12.40 20.87 -18.51
N THR A 608 12.27 20.70 -17.19
CA THR A 608 13.44 20.47 -16.31
C THR A 608 14.04 19.09 -16.54
N ILE A 609 13.22 18.02 -16.59
CA ILE A 609 13.69 16.64 -16.79
C ILE A 609 14.49 16.51 -18.09
N LYS A 610 14.07 17.19 -19.19
CA LYS A 610 14.80 17.16 -20.46
C LYS A 610 16.21 17.71 -20.36
N THR A 611 16.49 18.67 -19.48
CA THR A 611 17.81 19.32 -19.35
C THR A 611 18.84 18.52 -18.57
N PHE A 612 18.43 17.55 -17.74
CA PHE A 612 19.34 16.81 -16.89
C PHE A 612 20.28 15.88 -17.67
N SER A 613 21.48 15.72 -17.12
CA SER A 613 22.50 14.79 -17.61
C SER A 613 23.10 13.97 -16.45
N PRO A 614 23.63 12.76 -16.71
CA PRO A 614 24.26 11.93 -15.67
C PRO A 614 25.37 12.68 -14.90
N ALA A 615 26.26 13.34 -15.64
CA ALA A 615 27.34 14.11 -15.04
C ALA A 615 26.88 15.31 -14.19
N GLY A 616 25.75 15.93 -14.59
CA GLY A 616 25.10 17.01 -13.82
C GLY A 616 24.56 16.51 -12.49
N LEU A 617 23.82 15.39 -12.50
CA LEU A 617 23.24 14.77 -11.29
C LEU A 617 24.34 14.24 -10.36
N LEU A 618 25.40 13.60 -10.88
CA LEU A 618 26.53 13.13 -10.08
C LEU A 618 27.26 14.30 -9.40
N ARG A 619 27.47 15.43 -10.10
CA ARG A 619 28.03 16.63 -9.49
C ARG A 619 27.17 17.20 -8.37
N GLN A 620 25.86 17.25 -8.59
CA GLN A 620 24.90 17.68 -7.56
C GLN A 620 24.97 16.75 -6.34
N HIS A 621 24.91 15.42 -6.54
CA HIS A 621 25.02 14.42 -5.50
C HIS A 621 26.36 14.56 -4.73
N GLY A 622 27.49 14.62 -5.43
CA GLY A 622 28.80 14.80 -4.81
C GLY A 622 28.93 16.12 -4.02
N THR A 623 28.25 17.19 -4.44
CA THR A 623 28.17 18.44 -3.69
C THR A 623 27.39 18.26 -2.38
N HIS A 624 26.26 17.57 -2.43
CA HIS A 624 25.47 17.26 -1.24
C HIS A 624 26.19 16.30 -0.29
N LEU A 625 26.82 15.25 -0.81
CA LEU A 625 27.64 14.32 -0.02
C LEU A 625 28.75 15.03 0.76
N LYS A 626 29.32 16.10 0.20
CA LYS A 626 30.40 16.86 0.85
C LYS A 626 29.92 17.93 1.82
N ASN A 627 28.76 18.50 1.58
CA ASN A 627 28.36 19.74 2.27
C ASN A 627 27.08 19.62 3.09
N SER A 628 26.18 18.65 2.81
CA SER A 628 24.93 18.48 3.53
C SER A 628 25.12 17.58 4.76
N GLU A 629 24.44 17.92 5.85
CA GLU A 629 24.33 17.04 7.02
C GLU A 629 23.66 15.71 6.61
N MET A 630 24.08 14.63 7.26
CA MET A 630 23.61 13.28 7.00
C MET A 630 23.26 12.57 8.29
N VAL A 631 22.19 11.81 8.26
CA VAL A 631 21.85 10.85 9.31
C VAL A 631 21.86 9.46 8.70
N ILE A 632 22.56 8.55 9.35
CA ILE A 632 22.54 7.11 9.06
C ILE A 632 21.76 6.46 10.19
N THR A 633 20.72 5.69 9.86
CA THR A 633 19.89 4.99 10.84
C THR A 633 19.99 3.50 10.59
N TYR A 634 20.09 2.72 11.65
CA TYR A 634 19.96 1.28 11.67
C TYR A 634 18.86 0.88 12.68
N CYS A 635 17.91 0.08 12.22
CA CYS A 635 16.94 -0.58 13.09
C CYS A 635 16.99 -2.08 12.80
N GLY A 636 17.16 -2.92 13.81
CA GLY A 636 17.27 -4.37 13.65
C GLY A 636 17.93 -5.07 14.84
N ASP A 637 18.23 -6.36 14.70
CA ASP A 637 18.66 -7.22 15.80
C ASP A 637 20.16 -7.22 16.09
N MET A 638 20.99 -6.45 15.34
CA MET A 638 22.46 -6.44 15.53
C MET A 638 22.93 -5.48 16.62
N ASP A 639 24.14 -5.75 17.15
CA ASP A 639 24.79 -4.94 18.19
C ASP A 639 25.14 -3.53 17.74
N LEU A 640 24.91 -2.54 18.61
CA LEU A 640 25.33 -1.15 18.40
C LEU A 640 26.80 -1.06 18.00
N HIS A 641 27.70 -1.70 18.76
CA HIS A 641 29.15 -1.60 18.52
C HIS A 641 29.59 -2.22 17.20
N ALA A 642 28.97 -3.34 16.80
CA ALA A 642 29.24 -3.98 15.53
C ALA A 642 28.84 -3.08 14.35
N VAL A 643 27.63 -2.51 14.40
CA VAL A 643 27.11 -1.63 13.36
C VAL A 643 27.85 -0.30 13.35
N GLU A 644 28.08 0.31 14.52
CA GLU A 644 28.81 1.58 14.66
C GLU A 644 30.24 1.49 14.10
N SER A 645 30.97 0.41 14.41
CA SER A 645 32.33 0.20 13.91
C SER A 645 32.38 0.15 12.40
N LEU A 646 31.44 -0.55 11.76
CA LEU A 646 31.34 -0.60 10.31
C LEU A 646 31.00 0.77 9.72
N ILE A 647 30.04 1.50 10.31
CA ILE A 647 29.67 2.83 9.82
C ILE A 647 30.86 3.80 9.95
N ARG A 648 31.59 3.79 11.07
CA ARG A 648 32.80 4.64 11.23
C ARG A 648 33.84 4.35 10.16
N GLU A 649 34.08 3.09 9.84
CA GLU A 649 34.99 2.70 8.76
C GLU A 649 34.50 3.21 7.40
N MET A 650 33.20 3.05 7.09
CA MET A 650 32.65 3.48 5.82
C MET A 650 32.65 4.99 5.61
N VAL A 651 32.54 5.80 6.68
CA VAL A 651 32.53 7.26 6.58
C VAL A 651 33.89 7.91 6.98
N LYS A 652 34.95 7.14 7.21
CA LYS A 652 36.21 7.65 7.72
C LYS A 652 36.86 8.73 6.83
N ASP A 653 36.72 8.61 5.50
CA ASP A 653 37.31 9.53 4.53
C ASP A 653 36.40 10.72 4.19
N PHE A 654 35.23 10.80 4.79
CA PHE A 654 34.32 11.91 4.55
C PHE A 654 34.69 13.15 5.36
N PRO A 655 34.61 14.35 4.74
CA PRO A 655 34.92 15.59 5.44
C PRO A 655 33.88 15.91 6.53
N GLU A 656 34.34 16.62 7.56
CA GLU A 656 33.43 17.26 8.52
C GLU A 656 32.51 18.26 7.81
N ARG A 657 31.28 18.39 8.28
CA ARG A 657 30.22 19.17 7.63
C ARG A 657 29.81 20.34 8.48
N GLY A 658 29.99 21.54 7.95
CA GLY A 658 29.57 22.76 8.62
C GLY A 658 28.06 22.93 8.59
N LYS A 659 27.47 23.41 9.68
CA LYS A 659 26.04 23.76 9.81
C LYS A 659 25.71 25.01 9.00
N LYS A 660 25.62 24.93 7.68
CA LYS A 660 25.14 26.05 6.86
C LYS A 660 23.62 26.14 6.95
N LYS A 661 23.09 27.08 7.73
CA LYS A 661 21.66 27.41 7.71
C LYS A 661 21.35 28.21 6.44
N LYS A 662 20.63 27.60 5.50
CA LYS A 662 19.97 28.33 4.41
C LYS A 662 18.68 28.93 4.96
N ALA A 663 18.48 30.23 4.72
CA ALA A 663 17.19 30.86 5.09
C ALA A 663 16.07 30.22 4.28
N PRO A 664 14.91 29.90 4.90
CA PRO A 664 13.77 29.36 4.18
C PRO A 664 13.29 30.33 3.08
N ALA A 665 12.79 29.79 1.98
CA ALA A 665 12.23 30.61 0.91
C ALA A 665 10.96 31.32 1.38
N LYS A 666 10.77 32.57 0.95
CA LYS A 666 9.57 33.33 1.31
C LYS A 666 8.35 32.81 0.57
N ILE A 667 7.31 32.44 1.30
CA ILE A 667 6.02 32.06 0.77
C ILE A 667 5.17 33.28 0.50
N LYS A 668 4.55 33.33 -0.67
CA LYS A 668 3.56 34.36 -1.06
C LYS A 668 2.20 33.67 -1.26
N ALA A 669 1.71 33.02 -0.22
CA ALA A 669 0.50 32.21 -0.29
C ALA A 669 -0.68 33.01 -0.85
N ILE A 670 -1.44 32.36 -1.75
CA ILE A 670 -2.71 32.87 -2.27
C ILE A 670 -3.83 32.29 -1.39
N SER A 671 -4.79 33.11 -1.02
CA SER A 671 -5.95 32.71 -0.22
C SER A 671 -7.23 33.30 -0.79
N GLY A 672 -8.34 32.55 -0.67
CA GLY A 672 -9.67 32.98 -1.12
C GLY A 672 -9.87 32.88 -2.64
N LYS A 673 -9.05 32.07 -3.33
CA LYS A 673 -9.19 31.86 -4.77
C LYS A 673 -10.02 30.61 -5.05
N ARG A 674 -10.95 30.69 -6.02
CA ARG A 674 -11.62 29.53 -6.61
C ARG A 674 -11.06 29.29 -8.02
N GLU A 675 -10.67 28.05 -8.32
CA GLU A 675 -10.10 27.66 -9.61
C GLU A 675 -10.77 26.39 -10.12
N LYS A 676 -11.21 26.40 -11.38
CA LYS A 676 -11.81 25.24 -12.05
C LYS A 676 -10.87 24.71 -13.12
N LEU A 677 -10.70 23.40 -13.13
CA LEU A 677 -9.93 22.64 -14.10
C LEU A 677 -10.89 21.68 -14.81
N THR A 678 -10.94 21.73 -16.15
CA THR A 678 -11.87 20.90 -16.92
C THR A 678 -11.30 19.51 -17.17
N PHE A 679 -12.05 18.48 -16.73
CA PHE A 679 -11.75 17.06 -16.95
C PHE A 679 -13.02 16.31 -17.37
N ASN A 680 -12.89 15.46 -18.41
CA ASN A 680 -13.98 14.58 -18.81
C ASN A 680 -13.90 13.26 -18.00
N ARG A 681 -14.39 13.30 -16.76
CA ARG A 681 -14.46 12.17 -15.82
C ARG A 681 -15.87 12.11 -15.23
N GLU A 682 -16.22 11.02 -14.59
CA GLU A 682 -17.54 10.84 -13.97
C GLU A 682 -17.72 11.61 -12.65
N GLN A 683 -16.60 12.00 -12.00
CA GLN A 683 -16.61 12.77 -10.76
C GLN A 683 -15.81 14.06 -10.87
N THR A 684 -16.21 15.07 -10.10
CA THR A 684 -15.44 16.27 -9.82
C THR A 684 -14.61 16.05 -8.56
N GLN A 685 -13.31 16.29 -8.65
CA GLN A 685 -12.36 16.24 -7.55
C GLN A 685 -12.19 17.64 -6.96
N ILE A 686 -12.49 17.82 -5.68
CA ILE A 686 -12.55 19.13 -5.04
C ILE A 686 -11.56 19.16 -3.88
N VAL A 687 -10.76 20.22 -3.80
CA VAL A 687 -9.89 20.52 -2.65
C VAL A 687 -10.23 21.88 -2.10
N ILE A 688 -10.64 21.94 -0.83
CA ILE A 688 -10.92 23.19 -0.10
C ILE A 688 -9.89 23.31 0.99
N GLY A 689 -9.03 24.36 0.97
CA GLY A 689 -7.97 24.45 1.95
C GLY A 689 -7.31 25.84 2.04
N ALA A 690 -6.42 25.97 3.02
CA ALA A 690 -5.70 27.20 3.32
C ALA A 690 -4.22 26.92 3.67
N PRO A 691 -3.33 27.93 3.56
CA PRO A 691 -2.00 27.87 4.16
C PRO A 691 -2.09 27.59 5.67
N ALA A 692 -1.16 26.80 6.19
CA ALA A 692 -1.11 26.42 7.58
C ALA A 692 0.31 26.51 8.16
N TYR A 693 0.51 25.98 9.33
CA TYR A 693 1.73 26.14 10.10
C TYR A 693 2.78 25.09 9.74
N PRO A 694 4.09 25.42 9.86
CA PRO A 694 5.14 24.40 9.75
C PRO A 694 5.13 23.46 10.96
N LEU A 695 5.62 22.25 10.76
CA LEU A 695 5.72 21.15 11.73
C LEU A 695 6.32 21.54 13.10
N THR A 696 7.14 22.59 13.13
CA THR A 696 7.83 23.07 14.36
C THR A 696 6.99 24.01 15.22
N LYS A 697 5.76 24.30 14.82
CA LYS A 697 4.87 25.21 15.54
C LYS A 697 3.83 24.46 16.37
N LYS A 698 3.51 24.99 17.57
CA LYS A 698 2.46 24.44 18.45
C LYS A 698 1.10 24.36 17.72
N GLU A 699 0.81 25.33 16.87
CA GLU A 699 -0.42 25.38 16.07
C GLU A 699 -0.56 24.20 15.11
N ASP A 700 0.54 23.60 14.66
CA ASP A 700 0.51 22.39 13.83
C ASP A 700 0.01 21.17 14.61
N VAL A 701 0.31 21.11 15.90
CA VAL A 701 -0.21 20.07 16.79
C VAL A 701 -1.74 20.17 16.89
N PHE A 702 -2.30 21.37 16.97
CA PHE A 702 -3.75 21.58 16.96
C PHE A 702 -4.38 21.22 15.62
N LEU A 703 -3.66 21.41 14.50
CA LEU A 703 -4.10 20.94 13.21
C LEU A 703 -4.10 19.40 13.12
N LYS A 704 -3.13 18.73 13.72
CA LYS A 704 -3.15 17.27 13.86
C LYS A 704 -4.39 16.81 14.64
N MET A 705 -4.70 17.48 15.76
CA MET A 705 -5.87 17.17 16.59
C MET A 705 -7.18 17.29 15.80
N ILE A 706 -7.40 18.41 15.10
CA ILE A 706 -8.64 18.59 14.32
C ILE A 706 -8.69 17.69 13.10
N THR A 707 -7.55 17.36 12.49
CA THR A 707 -7.47 16.37 11.43
C THR A 707 -7.93 15.01 11.93
N THR A 708 -7.48 14.58 13.10
CA THR A 708 -7.93 13.34 13.76
C THR A 708 -9.44 13.36 14.04
N HIS A 709 -9.97 14.47 14.55
CA HIS A 709 -11.42 14.65 14.81
C HIS A 709 -12.29 14.51 13.54
N LEU A 710 -11.78 15.01 12.42
CA LEU A 710 -12.46 14.96 11.13
C LEU A 710 -12.17 13.70 10.31
N SER A 711 -11.30 12.83 10.82
CA SER A 711 -10.98 11.53 10.19
C SER A 711 -11.84 10.41 10.79
N GLY A 712 -11.94 9.29 10.06
CA GLY A 712 -12.67 8.12 10.53
C GLY A 712 -14.13 8.11 10.14
N GLN A 713 -14.75 6.96 10.36
CA GLN A 713 -16.15 6.71 9.98
C GLN A 713 -17.16 7.41 10.91
N SER A 714 -16.75 7.78 12.11
CA SER A 714 -17.57 8.54 13.06
C SER A 714 -17.49 10.06 12.87
N SER A 715 -16.64 10.54 11.99
CA SER A 715 -16.41 11.98 11.78
C SER A 715 -17.59 12.68 11.12
N ALA A 716 -17.71 13.99 11.37
CA ALA A 716 -18.72 14.83 10.72
C ALA A 716 -18.59 14.80 9.19
N LEU A 717 -17.38 14.72 8.64
CA LEU A 717 -17.16 14.58 7.19
C LEU A 717 -17.77 13.29 6.66
N PHE A 718 -17.59 12.19 7.36
CA PHE A 718 -18.13 10.90 6.93
C PHE A 718 -19.65 10.85 7.13
N VAL A 719 -20.12 11.14 8.33
CA VAL A 719 -21.53 11.01 8.70
C VAL A 719 -22.42 12.00 7.96
N GLU A 720 -22.07 13.30 7.94
CA GLU A 720 -22.94 14.31 7.35
C GLU A 720 -22.82 14.38 5.82
N VAL A 721 -21.60 14.29 5.26
CA VAL A 721 -21.38 14.54 3.83
C VAL A 721 -21.54 13.26 3.01
N ARG A 722 -21.02 12.14 3.50
CA ARG A 722 -21.10 10.85 2.80
C ARG A 722 -22.42 10.13 3.13
N ASP A 723 -22.68 9.82 4.41
CA ASP A 723 -23.78 8.92 4.78
C ASP A 723 -25.15 9.61 4.70
N ARG A 724 -25.33 10.78 5.33
CA ARG A 724 -26.64 11.44 5.38
C ARG A 724 -27.01 12.13 4.07
N GLN A 725 -26.08 12.82 3.45
CA GLN A 725 -26.35 13.61 2.24
C GLN A 725 -26.02 12.85 0.95
N GLY A 726 -25.28 11.74 1.01
CA GLY A 726 -24.89 10.93 -0.16
C GLY A 726 -24.14 11.74 -1.22
N LEU A 727 -23.32 12.71 -0.80
CA LEU A 727 -22.69 13.64 -1.73
C LEU A 727 -21.41 13.08 -2.35
N CYS A 728 -20.80 12.06 -1.73
CA CYS A 728 -19.52 11.51 -2.17
C CYS A 728 -19.32 10.08 -1.72
N TYR A 729 -18.40 9.36 -2.39
CA TYR A 729 -17.83 8.12 -1.86
C TYR A 729 -16.65 8.40 -0.93
N SER A 730 -15.84 9.40 -1.25
CA SER A 730 -14.60 9.70 -0.54
C SER A 730 -14.54 11.15 -0.12
N VAL A 731 -14.38 11.36 1.18
CA VAL A 731 -14.10 12.66 1.79
C VAL A 731 -13.08 12.50 2.90
N SER A 732 -12.09 13.38 2.97
CA SER A 732 -11.05 13.30 4.01
C SER A 732 -10.41 14.66 4.29
N PRO A 733 -9.97 14.94 5.53
CA PRO A 733 -9.11 16.06 5.81
C PRO A 733 -7.73 15.85 5.19
N VAL A 734 -7.07 16.93 4.84
CA VAL A 734 -5.73 16.98 4.25
C VAL A 734 -4.86 17.85 5.14
N HIS A 735 -3.83 17.28 5.76
CA HIS A 735 -2.86 18.00 6.58
C HIS A 735 -1.44 17.72 6.07
N VAL A 736 -0.78 18.76 5.62
CA VAL A 736 0.63 18.69 5.20
C VAL A 736 1.43 19.54 6.17
N ALA A 737 2.09 18.88 7.11
CA ALA A 737 3.04 19.46 8.02
C ALA A 737 4.46 19.25 7.50
N ALA A 738 5.10 20.29 6.97
CA ALA A 738 6.50 20.21 6.55
C ALA A 738 7.33 21.23 7.35
N LEU A 739 8.68 21.12 7.26
CA LEU A 739 9.57 21.88 8.14
C LEU A 739 9.49 23.40 7.98
N GLU A 740 9.27 23.89 6.76
CA GLU A 740 9.30 25.33 6.45
C GLU A 740 7.89 25.92 6.31
N ALA A 741 6.88 25.10 6.03
CA ALA A 741 5.50 25.52 5.82
C ALA A 741 4.54 24.34 5.90
N GLY A 742 3.25 24.63 6.09
CA GLY A 742 2.17 23.65 6.06
C GLY A 742 0.97 24.13 5.25
N CYS A 743 0.07 23.20 4.98
CA CYS A 743 -1.29 23.52 4.53
C CYS A 743 -2.29 22.54 5.17
N TRP A 744 -3.52 22.99 5.28
CA TRP A 744 -4.63 22.19 5.78
C TRP A 744 -5.85 22.40 4.90
N GLY A 745 -6.66 21.34 4.73
CA GLY A 745 -7.86 21.42 3.93
C GLY A 745 -8.69 20.15 4.01
N ILE A 746 -9.69 20.05 3.12
CA ILE A 746 -10.56 18.91 2.94
C ILE A 746 -10.60 18.57 1.46
N TYR A 747 -10.43 17.29 1.16
CA TYR A 747 -10.62 16.69 -0.17
C TYR A 747 -11.96 15.98 -0.22
N ILE A 748 -12.65 16.06 -1.38
CA ILE A 748 -13.89 15.33 -1.66
C ILE A 748 -13.99 14.99 -3.15
N GLY A 749 -14.36 13.73 -3.45
CA GLY A 749 -14.74 13.27 -4.79
C GLY A 749 -16.25 13.12 -4.90
N SER A 750 -16.89 13.95 -5.73
CA SER A 750 -18.36 14.07 -5.81
C SER A 750 -18.86 13.97 -7.25
N GLY A 751 -20.10 13.56 -7.44
CA GLY A 751 -20.79 13.65 -8.73
C GLY A 751 -20.87 15.11 -9.22
N HIS A 752 -20.85 15.34 -10.52
CA HIS A 752 -20.86 16.70 -11.09
C HIS A 752 -22.07 17.54 -10.66
N ASP A 753 -23.22 16.91 -10.62
CA ASP A 753 -24.51 17.47 -10.19
C ASP A 753 -24.53 17.86 -8.71
N LYS A 754 -23.70 17.21 -7.89
CA LYS A 754 -23.59 17.40 -6.44
C LYS A 754 -22.45 18.35 -6.02
N THR A 755 -21.61 18.84 -6.95
CA THR A 755 -20.39 19.63 -6.67
C THR A 755 -20.65 20.85 -5.77
N GLU A 756 -21.63 21.69 -6.08
CA GLU A 756 -21.93 22.90 -5.28
C GLU A 756 -22.51 22.54 -3.90
N ALA A 757 -23.33 21.48 -3.82
CA ALA A 757 -23.85 20.97 -2.55
C ALA A 757 -22.71 20.44 -1.66
N ALA A 758 -21.74 19.71 -2.24
CA ALA A 758 -20.56 19.20 -1.54
C ALA A 758 -19.68 20.35 -1.00
N ILE A 759 -19.41 21.37 -1.81
CA ILE A 759 -18.67 22.56 -1.38
C ILE A 759 -19.39 23.26 -0.23
N LYS A 760 -20.71 23.44 -0.34
CA LYS A 760 -21.53 24.08 0.71
C LYS A 760 -21.50 23.27 2.01
N ALA A 761 -21.62 21.94 1.92
CA ALA A 761 -21.57 21.05 3.10
C ALA A 761 -20.22 21.15 3.82
N ILE A 762 -19.10 21.11 3.08
CA ILE A 762 -17.76 21.25 3.64
C ILE A 762 -17.56 22.63 4.29
N LEU A 763 -17.96 23.70 3.60
CA LEU A 763 -17.87 25.06 4.16
C LEU A 763 -18.80 25.25 5.38
N GLY A 764 -19.92 24.53 5.44
CA GLY A 764 -20.79 24.48 6.62
C GLY A 764 -20.08 23.87 7.82
N ILE A 765 -19.40 22.72 7.67
CA ILE A 765 -18.60 22.08 8.73
C ILE A 765 -17.45 23.01 9.19
N ILE A 766 -16.77 23.65 8.25
CA ILE A 766 -15.72 24.64 8.54
C ILE A 766 -16.29 25.82 9.35
N GLY A 767 -17.47 26.30 8.98
CA GLY A 767 -18.19 27.38 9.69
C GLY A 767 -18.58 26.97 11.10
N ASP A 768 -19.09 25.75 11.28
CA ASP A 768 -19.48 25.23 12.59
C ASP A 768 -18.26 25.12 13.53
N LEU A 769 -17.14 24.57 13.03
CA LEU A 769 -15.87 24.52 13.77
C LEU A 769 -15.35 25.91 14.15
N ARG A 770 -15.57 26.94 13.34
CA ARG A 770 -15.21 28.33 13.64
C ARG A 770 -16.10 28.92 14.73
N ASP A 771 -17.42 28.73 14.62
CA ASP A 771 -18.40 29.45 15.42
C ASP A 771 -18.71 28.75 16.75
N ASN A 772 -18.79 27.42 16.72
CA ASN A 772 -19.13 26.59 17.88
C ASN A 772 -17.94 25.81 18.45
N GLY A 773 -16.87 25.60 17.65
CA GLY A 773 -15.72 24.77 18.04
C GLY A 773 -16.07 23.30 18.14
N ILE A 774 -15.49 22.59 19.12
CA ILE A 774 -15.82 21.20 19.44
C ILE A 774 -16.18 21.06 20.92
N ARG A 775 -16.92 20.03 21.28
CA ARG A 775 -17.29 19.72 22.66
C ARG A 775 -16.05 19.32 23.47
N ARG A 776 -16.09 19.55 24.79
CA ARG A 776 -15.00 19.17 25.69
C ARG A 776 -14.75 17.64 25.68
N GLU A 777 -15.80 16.86 25.59
CA GLU A 777 -15.73 15.40 25.47
C GLU A 777 -14.97 14.96 24.21
N ASP A 778 -15.27 15.56 23.07
CA ASP A 778 -14.57 15.27 21.79
C ASP A 778 -13.11 15.69 21.86
N PHE A 779 -12.79 16.80 22.53
CA PHE A 779 -11.42 17.22 22.75
C PHE A 779 -10.60 16.21 23.55
N GLU A 780 -11.14 15.67 24.65
CA GLU A 780 -10.45 14.63 25.44
C GLU A 780 -10.37 13.29 24.66
N ARG A 781 -11.44 12.95 23.93
CA ARG A 781 -11.44 11.77 23.03
C ARG A 781 -10.32 11.86 21.99
N ILE A 782 -10.11 12.99 21.33
CA ILE A 782 -9.06 13.17 20.34
C ILE A 782 -7.67 12.86 20.92
N LYS A 783 -7.39 13.23 22.15
CA LYS A 783 -6.12 12.91 22.82
C LYS A 783 -5.92 11.41 22.94
N THR A 784 -6.94 10.69 23.41
CA THR A 784 -6.93 9.24 23.53
C THR A 784 -6.78 8.55 22.16
N MET A 785 -7.49 9.04 21.14
CA MET A 785 -7.36 8.55 19.76
C MET A 785 -5.93 8.66 19.24
N ILE A 786 -5.30 9.81 19.42
CA ILE A 786 -3.93 10.05 18.95
C ILE A 786 -2.93 9.15 19.71
N ASP A 787 -3.10 8.99 21.01
CA ASP A 787 -2.25 8.10 21.80
C ASP A 787 -2.38 6.64 21.32
N GLY A 788 -3.60 6.16 21.04
CA GLY A 788 -3.84 4.84 20.49
C GLY A 788 -3.24 4.68 19.09
N GLN A 789 -3.48 5.62 18.19
CA GLN A 789 -2.91 5.63 16.83
C GLN A 789 -1.38 5.60 16.84
N ASN A 790 -0.74 6.31 17.77
CA ASN A 790 0.72 6.28 17.90
C ASN A 790 1.25 4.90 18.32
N LEU A 791 0.49 4.14 19.13
CA LEU A 791 0.85 2.76 19.50
C LEU A 791 0.75 1.77 18.32
N LEU A 792 -0.15 2.05 17.38
CA LEU A 792 -0.33 1.23 16.17
C LEU A 792 0.64 1.60 15.05
N ALA A 793 1.05 2.88 14.98
CA ALA A 793 1.79 3.43 13.84
C ALA A 793 3.24 2.94 13.74
N ILE A 794 3.80 2.32 14.78
CA ILE A 794 5.22 1.95 14.84
C ILE A 794 5.35 0.48 15.25
N GLN A 795 5.51 -0.41 14.28
CA GLN A 795 5.65 -1.84 14.50
C GLN A 795 6.92 -2.41 13.84
N THR A 796 7.22 -2.00 12.60
CA THR A 796 8.30 -2.55 11.79
C THR A 796 9.63 -1.80 11.97
N ASN A 797 10.73 -2.40 11.55
CA ASN A 797 12.04 -1.75 11.52
C ASN A 797 12.04 -0.49 10.65
N GLU A 798 11.26 -0.49 9.56
CA GLU A 798 11.09 0.68 8.69
C GLU A 798 10.38 1.84 9.40
N ASP A 799 9.29 1.54 10.13
CA ASP A 799 8.54 2.57 10.88
C ASP A 799 9.47 3.27 11.89
N TYR A 800 10.20 2.47 12.67
CA TYR A 800 11.18 3.01 13.62
C TYR A 800 12.29 3.83 12.93
N ALA A 801 12.82 3.35 11.82
CA ALA A 801 13.87 4.06 11.11
C ALA A 801 13.37 5.42 10.58
N GLN A 802 12.15 5.49 10.04
CA GLN A 802 11.53 6.74 9.59
C GLN A 802 11.23 7.68 10.75
N TYR A 803 10.69 7.16 11.85
CA TYR A 803 10.31 7.90 13.05
C TYR A 803 11.48 8.73 13.62
N TYR A 804 12.70 8.19 13.60
CA TYR A 804 13.88 8.84 14.17
C TYR A 804 14.73 9.61 13.15
N SER A 805 14.81 9.16 11.90
CA SER A 805 15.74 9.72 10.91
C SER A 805 15.50 11.19 10.59
N ILE A 806 14.27 11.56 10.27
CA ILE A 806 13.94 12.93 9.83
C ILE A 806 14.07 13.95 10.96
N PRO A 807 13.53 13.73 12.16
CA PRO A 807 13.71 14.65 13.27
C PRO A 807 15.19 14.88 13.63
N VAL A 808 15.99 13.84 13.70
CA VAL A 808 17.44 13.96 14.03
C VAL A 808 18.22 14.67 12.93
N LEU A 809 17.90 14.42 11.64
CA LEU A 809 18.51 15.13 10.51
C LEU A 809 18.26 16.63 10.56
N HIS A 810 17.09 17.04 11.01
CA HIS A 810 16.68 18.45 11.04
C HIS A 810 16.84 19.12 12.41
N HIS A 811 17.57 18.50 13.34
CA HIS A 811 17.84 19.00 14.70
C HIS A 811 16.61 19.22 15.56
N LEU A 812 15.53 18.49 15.32
CA LEU A 812 14.33 18.52 16.14
C LEU A 812 14.46 17.65 17.41
N GLY A 813 15.45 16.76 17.45
CA GLY A 813 15.67 15.80 18.53
C GLY A 813 15.21 14.38 18.17
N VAL A 814 15.74 13.39 18.89
CA VAL A 814 15.32 11.99 18.73
C VAL A 814 13.91 11.76 19.32
N ASP A 815 13.55 12.56 20.31
CA ASP A 815 12.28 12.48 21.04
C ASP A 815 11.18 13.39 20.46
N PHE A 816 11.43 14.05 19.33
CA PHE A 816 10.55 15.05 18.74
C PHE A 816 9.07 14.60 18.67
N HIS A 817 8.79 13.40 18.21
CA HIS A 817 7.42 12.89 18.12
C HIS A 817 6.80 12.65 19.50
N ASN A 818 7.60 12.18 20.45
CA ASN A 818 7.16 12.03 21.84
C ASN A 818 6.85 13.39 22.47
N GLU A 819 7.70 14.40 22.23
CA GLU A 819 7.45 15.77 22.67
C GLU A 819 6.17 16.36 22.06
N GLN A 820 5.91 16.10 20.78
CA GLN A 820 4.64 16.48 20.13
C GLN A 820 3.44 15.79 20.81
N ASN A 821 3.55 14.52 21.15
CA ASN A 821 2.50 13.80 21.87
C ASN A 821 2.28 14.36 23.28
N GLU A 822 3.34 14.76 23.98
CA GLU A 822 3.22 15.44 25.28
C GLU A 822 2.51 16.81 25.15
N ILE A 823 2.77 17.56 24.09
CA ILE A 823 2.05 18.81 23.81
C ILE A 823 0.55 18.53 23.61
N ILE A 824 0.19 17.42 22.93
CA ILE A 824 -1.21 17.02 22.74
C ILE A 824 -1.86 16.65 24.08
N ARG A 825 -1.22 15.81 24.88
CA ARG A 825 -1.74 15.37 26.19
C ARG A 825 -2.00 16.55 27.13
N ASN A 826 -1.09 17.53 27.12
CA ASN A 826 -1.15 18.73 27.96
C ASN A 826 -1.87 19.92 27.31
N ALA A 827 -2.49 19.74 26.12
CA ALA A 827 -3.21 20.79 25.43
C ALA A 827 -4.40 21.29 26.25
N SER A 828 -4.54 22.61 26.34
CA SER A 828 -5.69 23.28 26.98
C SER A 828 -6.87 23.31 26.02
N TYR A 829 -8.06 22.97 26.51
CA TYR A 829 -9.31 23.08 25.74
C TYR A 829 -9.55 24.52 25.25
N ASP A 830 -9.33 25.51 26.11
CA ASP A 830 -9.58 26.92 25.78
C ASP A 830 -8.60 27.45 24.72
N ASP A 831 -7.29 27.04 24.81
CA ASP A 831 -6.31 27.35 23.77
C ASP A 831 -6.70 26.74 22.42
N PHE A 832 -7.19 25.51 22.47
CA PHE A 832 -7.61 24.78 21.26
C PHE A 832 -8.84 25.44 20.63
N GLN A 833 -9.85 25.82 21.41
CA GLN A 833 -11.03 26.54 20.92
C GLN A 833 -10.67 27.90 20.32
N ALA A 834 -9.79 28.64 20.99
CA ALA A 834 -9.29 29.91 20.48
C ALA A 834 -8.54 29.74 19.15
N PHE A 835 -7.77 28.65 19.02
CA PHE A 835 -7.10 28.29 17.79
C PHE A 835 -8.09 27.95 16.66
N LEU A 836 -9.14 27.13 16.91
CA LEU A 836 -10.16 26.81 15.91
C LEU A 836 -10.82 28.05 15.38
N LYS A 837 -11.30 28.95 16.27
CA LYS A 837 -11.93 30.23 15.90
C LYS A 837 -11.02 31.09 15.02
N LYS A 838 -9.73 31.14 15.34
CA LYS A 838 -8.73 31.89 14.56
C LYS A 838 -8.46 31.24 13.20
N PHE A 839 -8.16 29.93 13.16
CA PHE A 839 -7.73 29.25 11.95
C PHE A 839 -8.87 29.09 10.95
N PHE A 840 -10.06 28.69 11.39
CA PHE A 840 -11.22 28.51 10.52
C PHE A 840 -11.88 29.81 10.03
N ASN A 841 -11.42 30.97 10.52
CA ASN A 841 -11.73 32.29 9.93
C ASN A 841 -10.85 32.62 8.70
N SER A 842 -10.02 31.71 8.25
CA SER A 842 -9.17 31.85 7.05
C SER A 842 -10.00 32.00 5.77
N LYS A 843 -9.40 32.64 4.74
CA LYS A 843 -9.94 32.65 3.39
C LYS A 843 -9.56 31.36 2.68
N TRP A 844 -10.52 30.52 2.39
CA TRP A 844 -10.33 29.21 1.81
C TRP A 844 -10.11 29.27 0.30
N ASN A 845 -9.10 28.56 -0.20
CA ASN A 845 -8.97 28.27 -1.63
C ASN A 845 -9.85 27.07 -1.96
N ILE A 846 -10.48 27.11 -3.14
CA ILE A 846 -11.29 26.01 -3.69
C ILE A 846 -10.73 25.66 -5.05
N VAL A 847 -10.35 24.41 -5.25
CA VAL A 847 -9.95 23.88 -6.55
C VAL A 847 -10.91 22.77 -6.93
N GLU A 848 -11.45 22.85 -8.12
CA GLU A 848 -12.37 21.90 -8.72
C GLU A 848 -11.75 21.33 -9.99
N ALA A 849 -11.66 20.01 -10.09
CA ALA A 849 -11.20 19.32 -11.31
C ALA A 849 -12.28 18.32 -11.78
N GLY A 850 -13.04 18.71 -12.79
CA GLY A 850 -14.17 17.96 -13.31
C GLY A 850 -14.77 18.59 -14.57
N ARG A 851 -16.01 18.24 -14.91
CA ARG A 851 -16.77 18.82 -16.04
C ARG A 851 -17.15 20.26 -15.80
#